data_3d2dd0a6f3af76d68626b490569cb00b
#
_entry.id   3d2dd0a6f3af76d68626b490569cb00b
#
_cell.length_a   1.000
_cell.length_b   1.000
_cell.length_c   1.000
_cell.angle_alpha   90.00
_cell.angle_beta   90.00
_cell.angle_gamma   90.00
#
_symmetry.space_group_name_H-M   'P 1'
#
loop_
_entity.id
_entity.type
_entity.pdbx_description
1 polymer ?
#
loop_
_entity_poly.entity_id
_entity_poly.type
_entity_poly.pdbx_seq_one_letter_code
_entity_poly.pdbx_strand_id
1 'polypeptide(L)'
;MGDTKKTYYITTPIYYPSAKLHIGHTYCTSVADTIARFKRLAGYDVRFLTGSDEHGQKIQRAAEAQGITPLEYTTNIVNGFKALWEKMHISNDDFIRTTDERHEKVVQELFTKAYEKGDIYKAEYEGWYCTPCETFWTEQKLGENHTCPDCGRPVEKVKEESYFFKLAKYTDQWLKFIEENPDFIQPESRRNEMIQFVKQGLEDLAVSRTSFDWGIKVPFDPKHVVYVWFDALVNYISALSPFDGDGELYKKYWPADLHLVGKEIVRFHTIIWPMMLMSLELPLPKKVFGHGWMIVDGTKMSKSLGNVIDPIPLIDTYGADSLRYYLLSEITLGNDGNFTLPNFVTKINADLSNDLGNLLNRTIAMIEKYHGGVITKCDDMDDLDRDVSTLAVQTAKDFEAAMENMELNKAIKSVWAFIGRMNKYIDETMPWVLAKSEDDHDKARLQSAMYHLAEALRIIAILVSPVIPVGAPKIWEQLGLAGFSDATLEDAKTWGALPTGTKVVKGDPIYPRFEIPEMVEVVVEETVEEAVDTSNIPPLKENITYDDFEKLDLRVAKVVSCEKVPKSKKLLKFVLDIGIEERTVLSGISQYYEPETMVGKKVIYLSNLAPKKMMGIESYGMILSASDWEEHLEVTNIESLPAGSVVK
;
A
#
# COMPACT_ATOMS: atom_id res chain seq x y z
N MET A 1 -15.94 8.58 38.44
CA MET A 1 -16.05 9.03 37.07
C MET A 1 -15.26 8.01 36.26
N GLY A 2 -15.92 7.14 35.48
CA GLY A 2 -15.21 6.16 34.67
C GLY A 2 -14.34 6.90 33.66
N ASP A 3 -13.08 6.49 33.55
CA ASP A 3 -12.17 7.00 32.55
C ASP A 3 -12.80 6.78 31.16
N THR A 4 -13.22 7.88 30.52
CA THR A 4 -13.71 7.81 29.14
C THR A 4 -12.53 7.43 28.25
N LYS A 5 -12.56 6.22 27.66
CA LYS A 5 -11.54 5.77 26.72
C LYS A 5 -11.34 6.82 25.61
N LYS A 6 -10.10 7.05 25.21
CA LYS A 6 -9.80 7.87 24.02
C LYS A 6 -10.41 7.19 22.80
N THR A 7 -11.04 7.97 21.94
CA THR A 7 -11.60 7.47 20.67
C THR A 7 -10.55 7.43 19.58
N TYR A 8 -10.74 6.55 18.60
CA TYR A 8 -9.93 6.50 17.38
C TYR A 8 -10.81 6.11 16.18
N TYR A 9 -10.93 6.99 15.21
CA TYR A 9 -11.70 6.74 14.00
C TYR A 9 -10.77 6.56 12.81
N ILE A 10 -10.78 5.35 12.23
CA ILE A 10 -9.97 4.96 11.06
C ILE A 10 -10.87 4.52 9.93
N THR A 11 -10.50 4.89 8.71
CA THR A 11 -11.25 4.52 7.50
C THR A 11 -10.34 4.02 6.40
N THR A 12 -10.85 3.10 5.56
CA THR A 12 -10.33 2.83 4.22
C THR A 12 -11.06 3.72 3.19
N PRO A 13 -10.64 3.71 1.90
CA PRO A 13 -11.53 4.13 0.83
C PRO A 13 -12.77 3.23 0.79
N ILE A 14 -13.87 3.73 0.26
CA ILE A 14 -14.96 2.88 -0.19
C ILE A 14 -14.64 2.36 -1.59
N TYR A 15 -14.84 1.05 -1.81
CA TYR A 15 -14.37 0.38 -3.02
C TYR A 15 -15.41 0.39 -4.12
N TYR A 16 -14.99 0.73 -5.35
CA TYR A 16 -15.87 0.82 -6.51
C TYR A 16 -16.21 -0.59 -7.06
N PRO A 17 -17.50 -1.01 -7.07
CA PRO A 17 -17.89 -2.37 -7.39
C PRO A 17 -17.97 -2.61 -8.91
N SER A 18 -16.90 -2.32 -9.62
CA SER A 18 -16.79 -2.63 -11.07
C SER A 18 -16.16 -3.98 -11.35
N ALA A 19 -15.63 -4.65 -10.34
CA ALA A 19 -15.04 -5.98 -10.38
C ALA A 19 -14.80 -6.52 -8.97
N LYS A 20 -14.38 -7.80 -8.88
CA LYS A 20 -13.88 -8.40 -7.64
C LYS A 20 -12.70 -7.60 -7.10
N LEU A 21 -12.55 -7.60 -5.77
CA LEU A 21 -11.38 -7.04 -5.11
C LEU A 21 -10.14 -7.89 -5.41
N HIS A 22 -8.98 -7.26 -5.42
CA HIS A 22 -7.69 -7.90 -5.64
C HIS A 22 -6.75 -7.64 -4.46
N ILE A 23 -5.55 -8.24 -4.49
CA ILE A 23 -4.56 -8.15 -3.41
C ILE A 23 -4.23 -6.72 -2.97
N GLY A 24 -4.31 -5.71 -3.86
CA GLY A 24 -4.09 -4.30 -3.51
C GLY A 24 -5.16 -3.75 -2.56
N HIS A 25 -6.44 -4.11 -2.76
CA HIS A 25 -7.52 -3.76 -1.83
C HIS A 25 -7.36 -4.49 -0.49
N THR A 26 -6.96 -5.77 -0.56
CA THR A 26 -6.66 -6.59 0.62
C THR A 26 -5.53 -5.99 1.44
N TYR A 27 -4.49 -5.46 0.79
CA TYR A 27 -3.39 -4.76 1.45
C TYR A 27 -3.89 -3.53 2.23
N CYS A 28 -4.58 -2.61 1.56
CA CYS A 28 -5.12 -1.39 2.17
C CYS A 28 -5.98 -1.73 3.41
N THR A 29 -6.94 -2.65 3.24
CA THR A 29 -7.85 -3.01 4.33
C THR A 29 -7.15 -3.75 5.46
N SER A 30 -6.15 -4.60 5.17
CA SER A 30 -5.34 -5.28 6.20
C SER A 30 -4.48 -4.31 7.00
N VAL A 31 -3.92 -3.27 6.37
CA VAL A 31 -3.19 -2.21 7.08
C VAL A 31 -4.12 -1.46 8.02
N ALA A 32 -5.30 -1.03 7.55
CA ALA A 32 -6.28 -0.33 8.38
C ALA A 32 -6.76 -1.20 9.55
N ASP A 33 -7.07 -2.47 9.30
CA ASP A 33 -7.49 -3.43 10.33
C ASP A 33 -6.39 -3.66 11.38
N THR A 34 -5.15 -3.77 10.95
CA THR A 34 -4.02 -3.95 11.87
C THR A 34 -3.84 -2.73 12.78
N ILE A 35 -3.96 -1.52 12.25
CA ILE A 35 -3.94 -0.29 13.05
C ILE A 35 -5.14 -0.25 13.99
N ALA A 36 -6.35 -0.58 13.53
CA ALA A 36 -7.55 -0.63 14.35
C ALA A 36 -7.41 -1.61 15.52
N ARG A 37 -6.90 -2.83 15.26
CA ARG A 37 -6.63 -3.83 16.28
C ARG A 37 -5.56 -3.39 17.28
N PHE A 38 -4.48 -2.79 16.79
CA PHE A 38 -3.45 -2.22 17.64
C PHE A 38 -4.02 -1.13 18.57
N LYS A 39 -4.82 -0.21 18.04
CA LYS A 39 -5.45 0.83 18.86
C LYS A 39 -6.41 0.27 19.89
N ARG A 40 -7.19 -0.79 19.58
CA ARG A 40 -8.02 -1.50 20.56
C ARG A 40 -7.16 -2.16 21.63
N LEU A 41 -6.06 -2.84 21.24
CA LEU A 41 -5.09 -3.43 22.16
C LEU A 41 -4.45 -2.39 23.08
N ALA A 42 -4.23 -1.17 22.60
CA ALA A 42 -3.75 -0.01 23.35
C ALA A 42 -4.85 0.69 24.17
N GLY A 43 -6.06 0.13 24.24
CA GLY A 43 -7.14 0.59 25.09
C GLY A 43 -8.04 1.69 24.52
N TYR A 44 -7.89 2.06 23.23
CA TYR A 44 -8.77 3.03 22.57
C TYR A 44 -10.16 2.43 22.29
N ASP A 45 -11.15 3.31 22.24
CA ASP A 45 -12.48 3.02 21.69
C ASP A 45 -12.43 3.32 20.19
N VAL A 46 -12.32 2.27 19.38
CA VAL A 46 -12.03 2.36 17.94
C VAL A 46 -13.29 2.21 17.11
N ARG A 47 -13.46 3.10 16.13
CA ARG A 47 -14.42 2.95 15.03
C ARG A 47 -13.64 2.71 13.75
N PHE A 48 -13.85 1.57 13.10
CA PHE A 48 -13.24 1.23 11.81
C PHE A 48 -14.30 1.14 10.72
N LEU A 49 -14.20 2.03 9.71
CA LEU A 49 -15.12 2.12 8.58
C LEU A 49 -14.46 1.63 7.30
N THR A 50 -15.19 0.82 6.56
CA THR A 50 -14.95 0.51 5.13
C THR A 50 -16.29 0.54 4.39
N GLY A 51 -16.31 0.35 3.06
CA GLY A 51 -17.57 0.38 2.33
C GLY A 51 -17.42 0.23 0.82
N SER A 52 -18.50 0.60 0.11
CA SER A 52 -18.59 0.54 -1.35
C SER A 52 -19.13 1.84 -1.95
N ASP A 53 -18.50 2.28 -3.04
CA ASP A 53 -18.91 3.41 -3.88
C ASP A 53 -19.69 2.89 -5.09
N GLU A 54 -21.01 3.02 -5.08
CA GLU A 54 -21.91 2.27 -5.95
C GLU A 54 -22.56 3.08 -7.07
N HIS A 55 -22.35 4.38 -7.12
CA HIS A 55 -22.94 5.27 -8.09
C HIS A 55 -22.05 5.50 -9.32
N GLY A 56 -22.61 6.12 -10.36
CA GLY A 56 -21.89 6.54 -11.54
C GLY A 56 -22.29 5.82 -12.85
N GLN A 57 -21.90 6.45 -13.95
CA GLN A 57 -22.25 6.01 -15.31
C GLN A 57 -21.73 4.61 -15.65
N LYS A 58 -20.54 4.28 -15.15
CA LYS A 58 -19.89 3.00 -15.43
C LYS A 58 -20.68 1.83 -14.83
N ILE A 59 -21.22 2.00 -13.61
CA ILE A 59 -22.08 1.00 -12.96
C ILE A 59 -23.40 0.88 -13.72
N GLN A 60 -24.03 2.00 -14.07
CA GLN A 60 -25.26 1.98 -14.83
C GLN A 60 -25.10 1.20 -16.14
N ARG A 61 -24.08 1.53 -16.94
CA ARG A 61 -23.81 0.82 -18.22
C ARG A 61 -23.51 -0.67 -18.02
N ALA A 62 -22.79 -1.04 -16.94
CA ALA A 62 -22.47 -2.43 -16.66
C ALA A 62 -23.71 -3.24 -16.26
N ALA A 63 -24.64 -2.65 -15.51
CA ALA A 63 -25.91 -3.26 -15.15
C ALA A 63 -26.84 -3.42 -16.37
N GLU A 64 -26.97 -2.35 -17.18
CA GLU A 64 -27.73 -2.37 -18.44
C GLU A 64 -27.24 -3.47 -19.39
N ALA A 65 -25.91 -3.63 -19.53
CA ALA A 65 -25.31 -4.70 -20.35
C ALA A 65 -25.67 -6.11 -19.86
N GLN A 66 -26.00 -6.28 -18.58
CA GLN A 66 -26.44 -7.54 -17.98
C GLN A 66 -27.98 -7.67 -17.88
N GLY A 67 -28.73 -6.63 -18.22
CA GLY A 67 -30.19 -6.61 -18.14
C GLY A 67 -30.75 -6.63 -16.71
N ILE A 68 -29.98 -6.13 -15.74
CA ILE A 68 -30.37 -6.02 -14.32
C ILE A 68 -30.32 -4.58 -13.84
N THR A 69 -30.89 -4.31 -12.66
CA THR A 69 -30.81 -2.97 -12.07
C THR A 69 -29.42 -2.67 -11.54
N PRO A 70 -28.98 -1.39 -11.52
CA PRO A 70 -27.69 -1.00 -10.93
C PRO A 70 -27.56 -1.42 -9.45
N LEU A 71 -28.64 -1.35 -8.67
CA LEU A 71 -28.64 -1.79 -7.27
C LEU A 71 -28.42 -3.31 -7.14
N GLU A 72 -29.06 -4.09 -8.00
CA GLU A 72 -28.84 -5.55 -8.03
C GLU A 72 -27.41 -5.89 -8.44
N TYR A 73 -26.89 -5.20 -9.48
CA TYR A 73 -25.51 -5.35 -9.94
C TYR A 73 -24.51 -5.09 -8.84
N THR A 74 -24.61 -3.93 -8.16
CA THR A 74 -23.69 -3.56 -7.08
C THR A 74 -23.83 -4.49 -5.88
N THR A 75 -25.05 -4.87 -5.50
CA THR A 75 -25.29 -5.79 -4.38
C THR A 75 -24.63 -7.14 -4.59
N ASN A 76 -24.68 -7.69 -5.80
CA ASN A 76 -24.03 -8.97 -6.12
C ASN A 76 -22.51 -8.91 -5.92
N ILE A 77 -21.88 -7.80 -6.33
CA ILE A 77 -20.43 -7.62 -6.18
C ILE A 77 -20.04 -7.33 -4.73
N VAL A 78 -20.79 -6.47 -4.04
CA VAL A 78 -20.53 -6.05 -2.66
C VAL A 78 -20.66 -7.22 -1.67
N ASN A 79 -21.54 -8.17 -1.95
CA ASN A 79 -21.59 -9.42 -1.17
C ASN A 79 -20.24 -10.18 -1.23
N GLY A 80 -19.56 -10.13 -2.39
CA GLY A 80 -18.21 -10.67 -2.52
C GLY A 80 -17.16 -9.90 -1.71
N PHE A 81 -17.31 -8.57 -1.59
CA PHE A 81 -16.42 -7.76 -0.74
C PHE A 81 -16.56 -8.15 0.74
N LYS A 82 -17.80 -8.24 1.22
CA LYS A 82 -18.08 -8.63 2.61
C LYS A 82 -17.56 -10.04 2.91
N ALA A 83 -17.77 -11.00 2.00
CA ALA A 83 -17.26 -12.36 2.14
C ALA A 83 -15.72 -12.40 2.18
N LEU A 84 -15.04 -11.57 1.39
CA LEU A 84 -13.58 -11.45 1.45
C LEU A 84 -13.12 -10.88 2.79
N TRP A 85 -13.76 -9.83 3.30
CA TRP A 85 -13.42 -9.25 4.61
C TRP A 85 -13.66 -10.22 5.76
N GLU A 86 -14.71 -11.03 5.70
CA GLU A 86 -14.95 -12.10 6.66
C GLU A 86 -13.81 -13.14 6.62
N LYS A 87 -13.44 -13.64 5.43
CA LYS A 87 -12.32 -14.57 5.25
C LYS A 87 -10.97 -14.00 5.74
N MET A 88 -10.76 -12.70 5.57
CA MET A 88 -9.56 -12.00 6.03
C MET A 88 -9.59 -11.63 7.51
N HIS A 89 -10.68 -11.94 8.23
CA HIS A 89 -10.90 -11.53 9.62
C HIS A 89 -10.80 -10.02 9.83
N ILE A 90 -11.29 -9.22 8.88
CA ILE A 90 -11.32 -7.76 9.00
C ILE A 90 -12.34 -7.37 10.09
N SER A 91 -11.93 -6.51 11.01
CA SER A 91 -12.69 -6.14 12.22
C SER A 91 -13.38 -4.78 12.10
N ASN A 92 -13.88 -4.46 10.89
CA ASN A 92 -14.62 -3.23 10.67
C ASN A 92 -15.91 -3.20 11.49
N ASP A 93 -16.19 -2.03 12.06
CA ASP A 93 -17.41 -1.79 12.86
C ASP A 93 -18.60 -1.40 11.98
N ASP A 94 -18.33 -0.87 10.78
CA ASP A 94 -19.36 -0.48 9.83
C ASP A 94 -18.89 -0.74 8.39
N PHE A 95 -19.87 -1.02 7.51
CA PHE A 95 -19.70 -1.12 6.08
C PHE A 95 -20.74 -0.23 5.41
N ILE A 96 -20.34 0.98 5.02
CA ILE A 96 -21.22 1.95 4.36
C ILE A 96 -21.35 1.64 2.87
N ARG A 97 -22.56 1.76 2.34
CA ARG A 97 -22.84 1.74 0.92
C ARG A 97 -23.32 3.15 0.51
N THR A 98 -22.87 3.68 -0.61
CA THR A 98 -23.39 4.98 -1.09
C THR A 98 -24.86 4.92 -1.47
N THR A 99 -25.43 3.73 -1.65
CA THR A 99 -26.85 3.43 -1.84
C THR A 99 -27.64 3.27 -0.52
N ASP A 100 -27.01 3.41 0.63
CA ASP A 100 -27.72 3.42 1.91
C ASP A 100 -28.50 4.73 2.07
N GLU A 101 -29.76 4.67 2.47
CA GLU A 101 -30.61 5.86 2.70
C GLU A 101 -29.99 6.87 3.66
N ARG A 102 -29.28 6.36 4.73
CA ARG A 102 -28.57 7.21 5.68
C ARG A 102 -27.46 8.02 5.01
N HIS A 103 -26.81 7.46 3.97
CA HIS A 103 -25.77 8.16 3.21
C HIS A 103 -26.39 9.18 2.28
N GLU A 104 -27.37 8.79 1.47
CA GLU A 104 -28.04 9.67 0.51
C GLU A 104 -28.58 10.94 1.17
N LYS A 105 -29.25 10.82 2.32
CA LYS A 105 -29.76 11.95 3.09
C LYS A 105 -28.67 12.94 3.47
N VAL A 106 -27.53 12.44 3.98
CA VAL A 106 -26.42 13.30 4.40
C VAL A 106 -25.79 14.01 3.22
N VAL A 107 -25.60 13.31 2.09
CA VAL A 107 -25.10 13.94 0.85
C VAL A 107 -26.02 15.05 0.39
N GLN A 108 -27.33 14.81 0.33
CA GLN A 108 -28.32 15.80 -0.09
C GLN A 108 -28.33 17.02 0.83
N GLU A 109 -28.24 16.83 2.13
CA GLU A 109 -28.17 17.89 3.13
C GLU A 109 -26.92 18.76 2.96
N LEU A 110 -25.75 18.12 2.84
CA LEU A 110 -24.47 18.84 2.71
C LEU A 110 -24.37 19.56 1.36
N PHE A 111 -24.87 18.96 0.29
CA PHE A 111 -24.93 19.59 -1.03
C PHE A 111 -25.82 20.84 -1.00
N THR A 112 -26.99 20.73 -0.38
CA THR A 112 -27.92 21.85 -0.22
C THR A 112 -27.31 22.97 0.61
N LYS A 113 -26.67 22.66 1.73
CA LYS A 113 -25.99 23.67 2.58
C LYS A 113 -24.90 24.42 1.81
N ALA A 114 -24.08 23.70 1.03
CA ALA A 114 -23.04 24.32 0.21
C ALA A 114 -23.63 25.21 -0.90
N TYR A 115 -24.78 24.82 -1.49
CA TYR A 115 -25.50 25.61 -2.47
C TYR A 115 -26.11 26.88 -1.85
N GLU A 116 -26.80 26.79 -0.73
CA GLU A 116 -27.40 27.93 -0.01
C GLU A 116 -26.33 28.93 0.47
N LYS A 117 -25.14 28.44 0.84
CA LYS A 117 -23.98 29.28 1.17
C LYS A 117 -23.40 29.98 -0.08
N GLY A 118 -23.79 29.57 -1.27
CA GLY A 118 -23.31 30.13 -2.54
C GLY A 118 -21.92 29.59 -2.93
N ASP A 119 -21.47 28.50 -2.32
CA ASP A 119 -20.22 27.80 -2.67
C ASP A 119 -20.44 26.76 -3.79
N ILE A 120 -21.70 26.42 -4.06
CA ILE A 120 -22.10 25.68 -5.27
C ILE A 120 -22.93 26.61 -6.14
N TYR A 121 -22.67 26.64 -7.44
CA TYR A 121 -23.42 27.45 -8.44
C TYR A 121 -23.60 26.67 -9.72
N LYS A 122 -24.60 27.03 -10.53
CA LYS A 122 -24.96 26.38 -11.79
C LYS A 122 -24.32 27.09 -12.96
N ALA A 123 -23.68 26.33 -13.86
CA ALA A 123 -23.11 26.86 -15.11
C ALA A 123 -23.12 25.80 -16.23
N GLU A 124 -22.99 26.26 -17.48
CA GLU A 124 -22.67 25.36 -18.60
C GLU A 124 -21.17 25.08 -18.62
N TYR A 125 -20.83 23.84 -18.83
CA TYR A 125 -19.45 23.38 -18.95
C TYR A 125 -19.22 22.70 -20.30
N GLU A 126 -18.12 23.03 -20.93
CA GLU A 126 -17.59 22.32 -22.08
C GLU A 126 -16.15 21.88 -21.76
N GLY A 127 -15.91 20.58 -21.73
CA GLY A 127 -14.60 20.04 -21.38
C GLY A 127 -14.40 18.60 -21.82
N TRP A 128 -13.22 18.06 -21.57
CA TRP A 128 -12.85 16.70 -21.92
C TRP A 128 -13.08 15.77 -20.72
N TYR A 129 -13.92 14.77 -20.90
CA TYR A 129 -14.32 13.84 -19.84
C TYR A 129 -13.70 12.45 -20.04
N CYS A 130 -13.06 11.93 -19.00
CA CYS A 130 -12.59 10.57 -18.93
C CYS A 130 -13.62 9.70 -18.21
N THR A 131 -14.39 8.91 -18.94
CA THR A 131 -15.40 8.00 -18.36
C THR A 131 -14.81 6.97 -17.40
N PRO A 132 -13.62 6.36 -17.66
CA PRO A 132 -13.01 5.42 -16.72
C PRO A 132 -12.53 6.01 -15.39
N CYS A 133 -12.08 7.27 -15.38
CA CYS A 133 -11.63 7.98 -14.17
C CYS A 133 -12.71 8.87 -13.58
N GLU A 134 -13.83 9.03 -14.32
CA GLU A 134 -14.93 9.94 -13.97
C GLU A 134 -14.44 11.37 -13.67
N THR A 135 -13.47 11.85 -14.46
CA THR A 135 -12.78 13.13 -14.23
C THR A 135 -12.80 13.99 -15.47
N PHE A 136 -13.03 15.30 -15.29
CA PHE A 136 -12.87 16.29 -16.35
C PHE A 136 -11.46 16.83 -16.44
N TRP A 137 -11.07 17.16 -17.66
CA TRP A 137 -9.78 17.75 -18.00
C TRP A 137 -9.95 18.97 -18.90
N THR A 138 -9.13 19.96 -18.69
CA THR A 138 -8.96 21.05 -19.66
C THR A 138 -8.07 20.57 -20.81
N GLU A 139 -8.25 21.13 -22.00
CA GLU A 139 -7.48 20.75 -23.18
C GLU A 139 -5.95 20.84 -22.98
N GLN A 140 -5.51 21.81 -22.17
CA GLN A 140 -4.08 22.03 -21.84
C GLN A 140 -3.46 20.95 -20.96
N LYS A 141 -4.28 20.17 -20.24
CA LYS A 141 -3.83 19.09 -19.34
C LYS A 141 -3.92 17.70 -19.95
N LEU A 142 -4.46 17.58 -21.18
CA LEU A 142 -4.57 16.30 -21.86
C LEU A 142 -3.20 15.79 -22.32
N GLY A 143 -3.06 14.47 -22.30
CA GLY A 143 -1.94 13.81 -22.96
C GLY A 143 -2.07 13.84 -24.50
N GLU A 144 -1.08 13.31 -25.18
CA GLU A 144 -1.09 13.18 -26.64
C GLU A 144 -2.36 12.47 -27.13
N ASN A 145 -2.87 12.89 -28.29
CA ASN A 145 -4.11 12.36 -28.89
C ASN A 145 -5.35 12.46 -28.01
N HIS A 146 -5.48 13.51 -27.19
CA HIS A 146 -6.62 13.75 -26.26
C HIS A 146 -6.80 12.56 -25.30
N THR A 147 -5.73 12.15 -24.64
CA THR A 147 -5.77 11.08 -23.63
C THR A 147 -5.81 11.65 -22.21
N CYS A 148 -6.43 10.89 -21.31
CA CYS A 148 -6.51 11.23 -19.89
C CYS A 148 -5.11 11.16 -19.24
N PRO A 149 -4.64 12.21 -18.55
CA PRO A 149 -3.32 12.21 -17.89
C PRO A 149 -3.18 11.13 -16.80
N ASP A 150 -4.29 10.74 -16.15
CA ASP A 150 -4.27 9.78 -15.04
C ASP A 150 -4.23 8.32 -15.53
N CYS A 151 -4.90 7.98 -16.64
CA CYS A 151 -5.05 6.58 -17.06
C CYS A 151 -4.65 6.31 -18.52
N GLY A 152 -4.23 7.32 -19.30
CA GLY A 152 -3.80 7.18 -20.69
C GLY A 152 -4.91 6.86 -21.71
N ARG A 153 -6.18 6.72 -21.29
CA ARG A 153 -7.29 6.37 -22.18
C ARG A 153 -7.87 7.59 -22.91
N PRO A 154 -8.49 7.41 -24.08
CA PRO A 154 -9.16 8.51 -24.79
C PRO A 154 -10.21 9.20 -23.93
N VAL A 155 -10.33 10.51 -24.07
CA VAL A 155 -11.38 11.34 -23.43
C VAL A 155 -12.36 11.84 -24.48
N GLU A 156 -13.61 12.10 -24.05
CA GLU A 156 -14.69 12.59 -24.90
C GLU A 156 -14.98 14.06 -24.58
N LYS A 157 -15.21 14.87 -25.63
CA LYS A 157 -15.62 16.26 -25.44
C LYS A 157 -17.10 16.29 -25.07
N VAL A 158 -17.40 16.81 -23.88
CA VAL A 158 -18.77 16.86 -23.32
C VAL A 158 -19.16 18.33 -23.10
N LYS A 159 -20.36 18.68 -23.50
CA LYS A 159 -21.00 19.94 -23.13
C LYS A 159 -22.22 19.62 -22.29
N GLU A 160 -22.22 20.07 -21.04
CA GLU A 160 -23.25 19.73 -20.06
C GLU A 160 -23.51 20.89 -19.12
N GLU A 161 -24.76 21.07 -18.70
CA GLU A 161 -25.11 21.93 -17.58
C GLU A 161 -24.74 21.20 -16.28
N SER A 162 -23.97 21.84 -15.41
CA SER A 162 -23.52 21.25 -14.16
C SER A 162 -23.57 22.26 -13.03
N TYR A 163 -23.63 21.74 -11.79
CA TYR A 163 -23.30 22.51 -10.59
C TYR A 163 -21.81 22.45 -10.35
N PHE A 164 -21.22 23.60 -9.95
CA PHE A 164 -19.80 23.75 -9.69
C PHE A 164 -19.56 24.13 -8.24
N PHE A 165 -18.63 23.46 -7.59
CA PHE A 165 -18.12 23.83 -6.29
C PHE A 165 -16.93 24.79 -6.43
N LYS A 166 -16.98 25.93 -5.72
CA LYS A 166 -15.94 26.97 -5.74
C LYS A 166 -14.67 26.53 -5.03
N LEU A 167 -13.99 25.53 -5.59
CA LEU A 167 -12.80 24.91 -5.01
C LEU A 167 -11.67 25.93 -4.87
N ALA A 168 -11.43 26.76 -5.89
CA ALA A 168 -10.39 27.78 -5.92
C ALA A 168 -10.50 28.80 -4.77
N LYS A 169 -11.73 29.08 -4.28
CA LYS A 169 -11.99 29.97 -3.14
C LYS A 169 -11.24 29.56 -1.87
N TYR A 170 -11.00 28.27 -1.67
CA TYR A 170 -10.42 27.70 -0.45
C TYR A 170 -8.92 27.47 -0.52
N THR A 171 -8.26 27.85 -1.62
CA THR A 171 -6.81 27.64 -1.85
C THR A 171 -5.95 28.19 -0.73
N ASP A 172 -6.10 29.47 -0.38
CA ASP A 172 -5.25 30.11 0.66
C ASP A 172 -5.51 29.53 2.05
N GLN A 173 -6.78 29.22 2.36
CA GLN A 173 -7.14 28.60 3.63
C GLN A 173 -6.53 27.19 3.74
N TRP A 174 -6.54 26.43 2.66
CA TRP A 174 -5.96 25.09 2.61
C TRP A 174 -4.43 25.16 2.75
N LEU A 175 -3.74 26.06 2.02
CA LEU A 175 -2.27 26.22 2.12
C LEU A 175 -1.85 26.58 3.55
N LYS A 176 -2.57 27.49 4.18
CA LYS A 176 -2.35 27.83 5.59
C LYS A 176 -2.57 26.63 6.52
N PHE A 177 -3.64 25.88 6.32
CA PHE A 177 -3.92 24.68 7.12
C PHE A 177 -2.80 23.64 7.00
N ILE A 178 -2.27 23.38 5.79
CA ILE A 178 -1.17 22.44 5.58
C ILE A 178 0.13 22.91 6.22
N GLU A 179 0.41 24.21 6.23
CA GLU A 179 1.56 24.78 6.90
C GLU A 179 1.47 24.61 8.42
N GLU A 180 0.29 24.85 9.00
CA GLU A 180 0.04 24.70 10.43
C GLU A 180 -0.07 23.22 10.88
N ASN A 181 -0.35 22.29 9.95
CA ASN A 181 -0.55 20.86 10.22
C ASN A 181 0.35 19.99 9.32
N PRO A 182 1.67 19.98 9.54
CA PRO A 182 2.62 19.30 8.64
C PRO A 182 2.43 17.80 8.54
N ASP A 183 1.79 17.16 9.53
CA ASP A 183 1.53 15.72 9.59
C ASP A 183 0.17 15.31 9.00
N PHE A 184 -0.61 16.27 8.52
CA PHE A 184 -1.93 15.99 7.95
C PHE A 184 -1.85 15.08 6.72
N ILE A 185 -0.90 15.30 5.81
CA ILE A 185 -0.67 14.47 4.62
C ILE A 185 0.62 13.66 4.80
N GLN A 186 0.47 12.33 4.77
CA GLN A 186 1.59 11.40 4.85
C GLN A 186 1.57 10.42 3.67
N PRO A 187 2.73 9.93 3.21
CA PRO A 187 4.08 10.36 3.56
C PRO A 187 4.41 11.78 3.02
N GLU A 188 5.49 12.35 3.50
CA GLU A 188 5.92 13.72 3.16
C GLU A 188 6.04 13.98 1.65
N SER A 189 6.44 12.98 0.88
CA SER A 189 6.50 13.06 -0.58
C SER A 189 5.12 13.41 -1.18
N ARG A 190 4.03 12.84 -0.65
CA ARG A 190 2.66 13.15 -1.08
C ARG A 190 2.23 14.54 -0.65
N ARG A 191 2.61 14.97 0.55
CA ARG A 191 2.37 16.35 1.00
C ARG A 191 2.98 17.35 0.03
N ASN A 192 4.24 17.16 -0.31
CA ASN A 192 4.96 18.06 -1.20
C ASN A 192 4.35 18.09 -2.61
N GLU A 193 3.93 16.94 -3.14
CA GLU A 193 3.22 16.81 -4.41
C GLU A 193 1.90 17.61 -4.39
N MET A 194 1.08 17.46 -3.36
CA MET A 194 -0.21 18.15 -3.25
C MET A 194 -0.04 19.66 -3.08
N ILE A 195 0.95 20.11 -2.33
CA ILE A 195 1.28 21.55 -2.22
C ILE A 195 1.64 22.14 -3.59
N GLN A 196 2.47 21.45 -4.37
CA GLN A 196 2.83 21.91 -5.71
C GLN A 196 1.63 21.92 -6.64
N PHE A 197 0.79 20.89 -6.57
CA PHE A 197 -0.44 20.84 -7.37
C PHE A 197 -1.37 22.03 -7.08
N VAL A 198 -1.60 22.35 -5.80
CA VAL A 198 -2.46 23.47 -5.40
C VAL A 198 -1.87 24.82 -5.81
N LYS A 199 -0.53 24.99 -5.70
CA LYS A 199 0.16 26.21 -6.12
C LYS A 199 0.13 26.49 -7.63
N GLN A 200 -0.11 25.48 -8.46
CA GLN A 200 -0.30 25.66 -9.90
C GLN A 200 -1.65 26.32 -10.25
N GLY A 201 -2.53 26.44 -9.27
CA GLY A 201 -3.88 26.98 -9.41
C GLY A 201 -4.94 25.87 -9.49
N LEU A 202 -6.03 26.10 -8.78
CA LEU A 202 -7.20 25.23 -8.80
C LEU A 202 -8.33 25.86 -9.61
N GLU A 203 -9.05 25.03 -10.32
CA GLU A 203 -10.31 25.40 -10.99
C GLU A 203 -11.49 24.92 -10.15
N ASP A 204 -12.67 25.54 -10.34
CA ASP A 204 -13.89 25.11 -9.70
C ASP A 204 -14.28 23.72 -10.19
N LEU A 205 -14.75 22.87 -9.28
CA LEU A 205 -15.02 21.47 -9.53
C LEU A 205 -16.48 21.27 -9.93
N ALA A 206 -16.74 20.64 -11.09
CA ALA A 206 -18.08 20.20 -11.44
C ALA A 206 -18.54 19.08 -10.49
N VAL A 207 -19.66 19.32 -9.78
CA VAL A 207 -20.17 18.44 -8.71
C VAL A 207 -21.54 17.84 -9.01
N SER A 208 -22.03 17.94 -10.26
CA SER A 208 -23.24 17.24 -10.72
C SER A 208 -23.14 16.77 -12.16
N ARG A 209 -24.05 15.88 -12.55
CA ARG A 209 -24.20 15.31 -13.90
C ARG A 209 -25.64 15.25 -14.31
N THR A 210 -25.89 15.32 -15.64
CA THR A 210 -27.19 15.08 -16.26
C THR A 210 -27.17 13.96 -17.29
N SER A 211 -25.99 13.43 -17.61
CA SER A 211 -25.77 12.43 -18.65
C SER A 211 -26.17 11.00 -18.27
N PHE A 212 -26.46 10.74 -16.99
CA PHE A 212 -26.93 9.45 -16.46
C PHE A 212 -27.80 9.67 -15.22
N ASP A 213 -28.54 8.62 -14.82
CA ASP A 213 -29.55 8.69 -13.75
C ASP A 213 -29.16 7.97 -12.46
N TRP A 214 -28.17 7.06 -12.51
CA TRP A 214 -27.72 6.27 -11.37
C TRP A 214 -26.80 7.07 -10.45
N GLY A 215 -27.38 7.68 -9.42
CA GLY A 215 -26.71 8.51 -8.43
C GLY A 215 -27.70 9.26 -7.56
N ILE A 216 -27.22 9.95 -6.55
CA ILE A 216 -28.02 10.74 -5.60
C ILE A 216 -28.58 11.97 -6.33
N LYS A 217 -29.89 12.13 -6.33
CA LYS A 217 -30.53 13.28 -6.98
C LYS A 217 -30.27 14.57 -6.17
N VAL A 218 -29.98 15.67 -6.90
CA VAL A 218 -29.91 16.99 -6.30
C VAL A 218 -31.32 17.38 -5.84
N PRO A 219 -31.57 17.67 -4.53
CA PRO A 219 -32.93 17.80 -4.00
C PRO A 219 -33.79 18.89 -4.65
N PHE A 220 -33.16 20.00 -4.99
CA PHE A 220 -33.84 21.19 -5.61
C PHE A 220 -33.77 21.18 -7.13
N ASP A 221 -33.06 20.22 -7.76
CA ASP A 221 -32.98 20.05 -9.21
C ASP A 221 -32.80 18.58 -9.60
N PRO A 222 -33.86 17.75 -9.56
CA PRO A 222 -33.75 16.27 -9.74
C PRO A 222 -33.29 15.81 -11.12
N LYS A 223 -33.10 16.75 -12.09
CA LYS A 223 -32.45 16.42 -13.36
C LYS A 223 -30.96 16.10 -13.21
N HIS A 224 -30.37 16.62 -12.13
CA HIS A 224 -28.97 16.41 -11.82
C HIS A 224 -28.79 15.27 -10.80
N VAL A 225 -27.79 14.46 -10.99
CA VAL A 225 -27.23 13.57 -9.97
C VAL A 225 -25.95 14.18 -9.40
N VAL A 226 -25.73 13.98 -8.11
CA VAL A 226 -24.50 14.43 -7.44
C VAL A 226 -23.30 13.68 -8.04
N TYR A 227 -22.21 14.39 -8.26
CA TYR A 227 -20.97 13.83 -8.79
C TYR A 227 -20.35 12.82 -7.82
N VAL A 228 -19.88 11.71 -8.38
CA VAL A 228 -19.41 10.54 -7.63
C VAL A 228 -18.39 10.87 -6.52
N TRP A 229 -17.45 11.79 -6.74
CA TRP A 229 -16.48 12.15 -5.71
C TRP A 229 -17.04 13.04 -4.60
N PHE A 230 -18.03 13.90 -4.89
CA PHE A 230 -18.75 14.61 -3.81
C PHE A 230 -19.56 13.64 -2.98
N ASP A 231 -20.27 12.72 -3.64
CA ASP A 231 -21.01 11.63 -3.04
C ASP A 231 -20.09 10.75 -2.19
N ALA A 232 -19.09 10.14 -2.81
CA ALA A 232 -18.20 9.18 -2.16
C ALA A 232 -17.47 9.75 -0.92
N LEU A 233 -16.95 10.98 -0.97
CA LEU A 233 -16.19 11.56 0.14
C LEU A 233 -17.05 11.82 1.39
N VAL A 234 -18.35 12.03 1.23
CA VAL A 234 -19.27 12.24 2.36
C VAL A 234 -19.49 10.96 3.18
N ASN A 235 -19.11 9.78 2.68
CA ASN A 235 -19.26 8.51 3.41
C ASN A 235 -18.65 8.54 4.82
N TYR A 236 -17.52 9.23 4.98
CA TYR A 236 -16.79 9.30 6.24
C TYR A 236 -17.57 9.98 7.37
N ILE A 237 -18.50 10.85 7.01
CA ILE A 237 -19.40 11.53 7.94
C ILE A 237 -20.74 10.80 7.99
N SER A 238 -21.31 10.40 6.86
CA SER A 238 -22.64 9.77 6.82
C SER A 238 -22.71 8.45 7.59
N ALA A 239 -21.61 7.67 7.62
CA ALA A 239 -21.49 6.48 8.45
C ALA A 239 -21.60 6.76 9.96
N LEU A 240 -21.45 8.01 10.38
CA LEU A 240 -21.62 8.46 11.77
C LEU A 240 -23.00 9.08 12.03
N SER A 241 -23.91 9.06 11.05
CA SER A 241 -25.28 9.53 11.16
C SER A 241 -25.40 10.92 11.83
N PRO A 242 -24.77 11.98 11.28
CA PRO A 242 -24.65 13.27 11.96
C PRO A 242 -25.99 13.99 12.20
N PHE A 243 -27.03 13.61 11.44
CA PHE A 243 -28.36 14.23 11.48
C PHE A 243 -29.43 13.30 12.06
N ASP A 244 -29.07 12.09 12.52
CA ASP A 244 -29.99 11.18 13.16
C ASP A 244 -29.97 11.38 14.67
N GLY A 245 -31.12 11.78 15.23
CA GLY A 245 -31.27 12.07 16.66
C GLY A 245 -30.26 13.14 17.12
N ASP A 246 -29.51 12.84 18.18
CA ASP A 246 -28.50 13.77 18.74
C ASP A 246 -27.14 13.72 18.01
N GLY A 247 -26.96 12.87 16.98
CA GLY A 247 -25.70 12.69 16.27
C GLY A 247 -24.56 12.17 17.17
N GLU A 248 -24.87 11.25 18.07
CA GLU A 248 -23.94 10.78 19.11
C GLU A 248 -22.65 10.18 18.51
N LEU A 249 -22.77 9.34 17.46
CA LEU A 249 -21.60 8.76 16.82
C LEU A 249 -20.71 9.82 16.19
N TYR A 250 -21.32 10.81 15.51
CA TYR A 250 -20.58 11.92 14.94
C TYR A 250 -19.84 12.72 16.00
N LYS A 251 -20.52 13.12 17.07
CA LYS A 251 -19.90 13.86 18.18
C LYS A 251 -18.79 13.08 18.88
N LYS A 252 -18.90 11.75 18.90
CA LYS A 252 -17.94 10.87 19.56
C LYS A 252 -16.69 10.62 18.73
N TYR A 253 -16.83 10.41 17.41
CA TYR A 253 -15.73 9.92 16.58
C TYR A 253 -15.23 10.93 15.56
N TRP A 254 -16.05 11.91 15.12
CA TRP A 254 -15.55 12.92 14.20
C TRP A 254 -14.76 14.03 14.92
N PRO A 255 -13.64 14.52 14.42
CA PRO A 255 -13.01 14.19 13.12
C PRO A 255 -12.24 12.86 13.12
N ALA A 256 -12.16 12.23 11.95
CA ALA A 256 -11.39 11.00 11.78
C ALA A 256 -9.92 11.19 12.14
N ASP A 257 -9.34 10.19 12.84
CA ASP A 257 -7.93 10.18 13.20
C ASP A 257 -7.06 9.82 12.00
N LEU A 258 -7.56 8.92 11.13
CA LEU A 258 -6.82 8.47 9.96
C LEU A 258 -7.75 8.08 8.81
N HIS A 259 -7.56 8.73 7.66
CA HIS A 259 -7.98 8.22 6.36
C HIS A 259 -6.81 7.52 5.70
N LEU A 260 -6.86 6.19 5.54
CA LEU A 260 -5.86 5.40 4.82
C LEU A 260 -6.34 5.18 3.39
N VAL A 261 -5.59 5.66 2.39
CA VAL A 261 -6.01 5.66 0.99
C VAL A 261 -4.88 5.25 0.05
N GLY A 262 -5.19 4.75 -1.13
CA GLY A 262 -4.20 4.54 -2.18
C GLY A 262 -3.64 5.86 -2.72
N LYS A 263 -2.38 5.86 -3.14
CA LYS A 263 -1.71 7.08 -3.63
C LYS A 263 -2.41 7.75 -4.81
N GLU A 264 -3.17 7.00 -5.60
CA GLU A 264 -3.92 7.48 -6.77
C GLU A 264 -5.11 8.37 -6.42
N ILE A 265 -5.64 8.25 -5.20
CA ILE A 265 -6.80 9.03 -4.74
C ILE A 265 -6.45 10.02 -3.62
N VAL A 266 -5.16 10.21 -3.31
CA VAL A 266 -4.69 11.17 -2.30
C VAL A 266 -5.19 12.56 -2.59
N ARG A 267 -5.22 13.01 -3.86
CA ARG A 267 -5.70 14.34 -4.26
C ARG A 267 -7.13 14.60 -3.80
N PHE A 268 -8.03 13.63 -3.94
CA PHE A 268 -9.43 13.76 -3.53
C PHE A 268 -9.56 13.89 -2.01
N HIS A 269 -8.77 13.15 -1.25
CA HIS A 269 -8.85 13.10 0.21
C HIS A 269 -8.08 14.22 0.92
N THR A 270 -7.10 14.82 0.25
CA THR A 270 -6.24 15.85 0.86
C THR A 270 -6.53 17.26 0.35
N ILE A 271 -7.18 17.42 -0.80
CA ILE A 271 -7.53 18.72 -1.38
C ILE A 271 -9.05 18.88 -1.41
N ILE A 272 -9.76 18.03 -2.16
CA ILE A 272 -11.20 18.20 -2.40
C ILE A 272 -11.97 18.02 -1.09
N TRP A 273 -11.76 16.93 -0.38
CA TRP A 273 -12.46 16.63 0.88
C TRP A 273 -12.25 17.71 1.95
N PRO A 274 -11.03 18.14 2.27
CA PRO A 274 -10.82 19.23 3.22
C PRO A 274 -11.46 20.54 2.78
N MET A 275 -11.43 20.90 1.50
CA MET A 275 -12.05 22.13 1.02
C MET A 275 -13.59 22.08 1.05
N MET A 276 -14.19 20.91 0.82
CA MET A 276 -15.62 20.69 1.06
C MET A 276 -15.98 20.91 2.52
N LEU A 277 -15.19 20.33 3.43
CA LEU A 277 -15.37 20.50 4.88
C LEU A 277 -15.18 21.95 5.32
N MET A 278 -14.18 22.66 4.78
CA MET A 278 -13.99 24.10 5.02
C MET A 278 -15.21 24.91 4.56
N SER A 279 -15.78 24.59 3.40
CA SER A 279 -17.01 25.21 2.92
C SER A 279 -18.17 24.98 3.87
N LEU A 280 -18.30 23.80 4.42
CA LEU A 280 -19.37 23.41 5.33
C LEU A 280 -19.10 23.78 6.80
N GLU A 281 -17.93 24.40 7.09
CA GLU A 281 -17.48 24.76 8.44
C GLU A 281 -17.43 23.56 9.39
N LEU A 282 -17.07 22.38 8.83
CA LEU A 282 -16.92 21.14 9.58
C LEU A 282 -15.44 20.89 9.94
N PRO A 283 -15.17 20.23 11.06
CA PRO A 283 -13.81 19.84 11.44
C PRO A 283 -13.15 18.97 10.36
N LEU A 284 -11.85 19.17 10.13
CA LEU A 284 -11.06 18.39 9.19
C LEU A 284 -10.54 17.10 9.84
N PRO A 285 -10.34 16.01 9.08
CA PRO A 285 -9.67 14.81 9.58
C PRO A 285 -8.27 15.16 10.06
N LYS A 286 -7.73 14.36 11.00
CA LYS A 286 -6.42 14.64 11.60
C LYS A 286 -5.27 14.21 10.69
N LYS A 287 -5.44 13.12 9.93
CA LYS A 287 -4.40 12.59 9.04
C LYS A 287 -5.00 11.87 7.83
N VAL A 288 -4.37 12.06 6.68
CA VAL A 288 -4.56 11.26 5.47
C VAL A 288 -3.24 10.60 5.11
N PHE A 289 -3.21 9.27 5.02
CA PHE A 289 -2.02 8.54 4.62
C PHE A 289 -2.22 7.88 3.26
N GLY A 290 -1.38 8.25 2.30
CA GLY A 290 -1.36 7.66 0.96
C GLY A 290 -0.39 6.48 0.87
N HIS A 291 -0.91 5.23 0.84
CA HIS A 291 -0.08 4.05 0.64
C HIS A 291 0.28 3.82 -0.83
N GLY A 292 1.37 3.08 -1.07
CA GLY A 292 1.81 2.69 -2.41
C GLY A 292 0.94 1.61 -3.06
N TRP A 293 1.24 1.28 -4.30
CA TRP A 293 0.55 0.21 -5.03
C TRP A 293 1.12 -1.16 -4.71
N MET A 294 0.26 -2.17 -4.87
CA MET A 294 0.71 -3.54 -5.06
C MET A 294 1.02 -3.75 -6.54
N ILE A 295 2.25 -4.10 -6.84
CA ILE A 295 2.71 -4.53 -8.15
C ILE A 295 2.96 -6.04 -8.12
N VAL A 296 2.91 -6.68 -9.26
CA VAL A 296 3.09 -8.14 -9.40
C VAL A 296 4.18 -8.37 -10.44
N ASP A 297 5.18 -9.15 -10.07
CA ASP A 297 6.34 -9.45 -10.93
C ASP A 297 6.95 -8.17 -11.53
N GLY A 298 7.09 -7.11 -10.71
CA GLY A 298 7.67 -5.84 -11.11
C GLY A 298 6.76 -4.92 -11.94
N THR A 299 5.53 -5.34 -12.24
CA THR A 299 4.60 -4.57 -13.08
C THR A 299 3.32 -4.19 -12.34
N LYS A 300 2.71 -3.06 -12.73
CA LYS A 300 1.41 -2.64 -12.19
C LYS A 300 0.33 -3.65 -12.57
N MET A 301 -0.51 -4.03 -11.59
CA MET A 301 -1.66 -4.89 -11.88
C MET A 301 -2.62 -4.24 -12.87
N SER A 302 -2.97 -4.98 -13.91
CA SER A 302 -3.92 -4.55 -14.93
C SER A 302 -4.73 -5.75 -15.42
N LYS A 303 -6.04 -5.54 -15.67
CA LYS A 303 -6.89 -6.57 -16.24
C LYS A 303 -6.45 -6.98 -17.65
N SER A 304 -5.91 -6.04 -18.42
CA SER A 304 -5.40 -6.30 -19.78
C SER A 304 -4.13 -7.14 -19.77
N LEU A 305 -3.33 -7.07 -18.71
CA LEU A 305 -2.13 -7.90 -18.54
C LEU A 305 -2.43 -9.25 -17.87
N GLY A 306 -3.66 -9.49 -17.40
CA GLY A 306 -4.02 -10.74 -16.71
C GLY A 306 -3.30 -10.99 -15.38
N ASN A 307 -2.52 -10.02 -14.87
CA ASN A 307 -1.70 -10.15 -13.67
C ASN A 307 -2.42 -9.70 -12.37
N VAL A 308 -3.74 -9.59 -12.38
CA VAL A 308 -4.54 -9.24 -11.21
C VAL A 308 -4.69 -10.46 -10.31
N ILE A 309 -4.17 -10.38 -9.09
CA ILE A 309 -4.21 -11.48 -8.12
C ILE A 309 -5.50 -11.43 -7.30
N ASP A 310 -6.30 -12.50 -7.42
CA ASP A 310 -7.45 -12.78 -6.54
C ASP A 310 -6.92 -13.29 -5.18
N PRO A 311 -7.23 -12.64 -4.04
CA PRO A 311 -6.75 -13.05 -2.72
C PRO A 311 -7.41 -14.33 -2.21
N ILE A 312 -8.59 -14.70 -2.71
CA ILE A 312 -9.37 -15.85 -2.19
C ILE A 312 -8.59 -17.17 -2.31
N PRO A 313 -8.03 -17.55 -3.48
CA PRO A 313 -7.23 -18.75 -3.58
C PRO A 313 -6.01 -18.77 -2.64
N LEU A 314 -5.37 -17.60 -2.41
CA LEU A 314 -4.26 -17.49 -1.46
C LEU A 314 -4.72 -17.74 -0.02
N ILE A 315 -5.87 -17.18 0.37
CA ILE A 315 -6.44 -17.39 1.71
C ILE A 315 -6.85 -18.84 1.91
N ASP A 316 -7.51 -19.45 0.92
CA ASP A 316 -8.00 -20.83 1.00
C ASP A 316 -6.85 -21.85 1.07
N THR A 317 -5.71 -21.54 0.42
CA THR A 317 -4.54 -22.43 0.42
C THR A 317 -3.62 -22.18 1.62
N TYR A 318 -3.29 -20.94 1.92
CA TYR A 318 -2.23 -20.58 2.86
C TYR A 318 -2.75 -19.99 4.17
N GLY A 319 -4.04 -19.69 4.27
CA GLY A 319 -4.67 -19.05 5.41
C GLY A 319 -4.58 -17.51 5.40
N ALA A 320 -5.55 -16.87 6.06
CA ALA A 320 -5.63 -15.41 6.14
C ALA A 320 -4.43 -14.78 6.84
N ASP A 321 -3.96 -15.36 7.95
CA ASP A 321 -2.81 -14.87 8.68
C ASP A 321 -1.53 -14.83 7.83
N SER A 322 -1.32 -15.83 6.99
CA SER A 322 -0.17 -15.89 6.08
C SER A 322 -0.17 -14.73 5.10
N LEU A 323 -1.33 -14.44 4.49
CA LEU A 323 -1.47 -13.33 3.55
C LEU A 323 -1.31 -11.98 4.27
N ARG A 324 -1.96 -11.79 5.42
CA ARG A 324 -1.83 -10.58 6.25
C ARG A 324 -0.39 -10.35 6.64
N TYR A 325 0.27 -11.38 7.21
CA TYR A 325 1.67 -11.31 7.63
C TYR A 325 2.59 -10.85 6.51
N TYR A 326 2.50 -11.47 5.34
CA TYR A 326 3.33 -11.12 4.19
C TYR A 326 3.12 -9.67 3.76
N LEU A 327 1.87 -9.25 3.55
CA LEU A 327 1.53 -7.90 3.11
C LEU A 327 2.02 -6.82 4.07
N LEU A 328 2.00 -7.09 5.38
CA LEU A 328 2.36 -6.13 6.42
C LEU A 328 3.86 -6.13 6.75
N SER A 329 4.55 -7.27 6.59
CA SER A 329 5.97 -7.41 6.94
C SER A 329 6.92 -7.00 5.81
N GLU A 330 6.54 -7.30 4.55
CA GLU A 330 7.41 -7.05 3.39
C GLU A 330 7.28 -5.64 2.83
N ILE A 331 6.11 -5.02 2.98
CA ILE A 331 5.83 -3.73 2.36
C ILE A 331 6.02 -2.61 3.36
N THR A 332 6.92 -1.68 3.05
CA THR A 332 7.02 -0.43 3.80
C THR A 332 5.85 0.46 3.42
N LEU A 333 5.02 0.81 4.41
CA LEU A 333 3.84 1.65 4.18
C LEU A 333 4.23 2.99 3.54
N GLY A 334 3.58 3.34 2.44
CA GLY A 334 3.90 4.51 1.61
C GLY A 334 4.67 4.17 0.33
N ASN A 335 5.39 3.05 0.29
CA ASN A 335 6.10 2.55 -0.89
C ASN A 335 5.26 1.53 -1.66
N ASP A 336 5.60 1.33 -2.93
CA ASP A 336 5.02 0.25 -3.73
C ASP A 336 5.57 -1.09 -3.23
N GLY A 337 4.72 -2.11 -3.19
CA GLY A 337 5.08 -3.47 -2.77
C GLY A 337 5.00 -4.44 -3.95
N ASN A 338 6.03 -5.26 -4.11
CA ASN A 338 6.06 -6.29 -5.16
C ASN A 338 5.65 -7.65 -4.58
N PHE A 339 4.63 -8.26 -5.17
CA PHE A 339 4.16 -9.59 -4.81
C PHE A 339 4.64 -10.62 -5.85
N THR A 340 5.25 -11.69 -5.36
CA THR A 340 5.49 -12.92 -6.13
C THR A 340 5.09 -14.11 -5.28
N LEU A 341 4.48 -15.13 -5.86
CA LEU A 341 4.03 -16.30 -5.11
C LEU A 341 5.19 -17.07 -4.46
N PRO A 342 6.34 -17.30 -5.12
CA PRO A 342 7.49 -17.92 -4.49
C PRO A 342 8.03 -17.16 -3.27
N ASN A 343 8.15 -15.83 -3.36
CA ASN A 343 8.60 -15.01 -2.22
C ASN A 343 7.61 -15.08 -1.07
N PHE A 344 6.32 -15.02 -1.37
CA PHE A 344 5.26 -15.18 -0.37
C PHE A 344 5.39 -16.51 0.38
N VAL A 345 5.48 -17.64 -0.33
CA VAL A 345 5.57 -18.98 0.29
C VAL A 345 6.90 -19.14 1.04
N THR A 346 8.00 -18.65 0.49
CA THR A 346 9.31 -18.65 1.18
C THR A 346 9.23 -17.92 2.51
N LYS A 347 8.65 -16.72 2.51
CA LYS A 347 8.53 -15.87 3.70
C LYS A 347 7.67 -16.49 4.79
N ILE A 348 6.48 -16.98 4.45
CA ILE A 348 5.60 -17.61 5.45
C ILE A 348 6.18 -18.91 6.01
N ASN A 349 6.91 -19.69 5.21
CA ASN A 349 7.62 -20.86 5.70
C ASN A 349 8.75 -20.50 6.68
N ALA A 350 9.54 -19.48 6.36
CA ALA A 350 10.63 -19.04 7.21
C ALA A 350 10.11 -18.49 8.54
N ASP A 351 9.23 -17.52 8.47
CA ASP A 351 8.86 -16.73 9.65
C ASP A 351 7.73 -17.37 10.46
N LEU A 352 6.63 -17.77 9.79
CA LEU A 352 5.49 -18.32 10.52
C LEU A 352 5.70 -19.79 10.90
N SER A 353 6.17 -20.61 9.97
CA SER A 353 6.31 -22.05 10.22
C SER A 353 7.59 -22.35 11.01
N ASN A 354 8.77 -21.93 10.51
CA ASN A 354 10.05 -22.30 11.10
C ASN A 354 10.40 -21.47 12.34
N ASP A 355 10.09 -20.14 12.37
CA ASP A 355 10.45 -19.33 13.53
C ASP A 355 9.39 -19.41 14.62
N LEU A 356 8.19 -18.86 14.39
CA LEU A 356 7.13 -18.77 15.40
C LEU A 356 6.51 -20.12 15.72
N GLY A 357 6.13 -20.89 14.69
CA GLY A 357 5.50 -22.20 14.84
C GLY A 357 6.43 -23.21 15.54
N ASN A 358 7.71 -23.22 15.16
CA ASN A 358 8.69 -24.08 15.79
C ASN A 358 8.98 -23.69 17.25
N LEU A 359 9.08 -22.38 17.55
CA LEU A 359 9.25 -21.91 18.92
C LEU A 359 8.12 -22.40 19.81
N LEU A 360 6.86 -22.24 19.37
CA LEU A 360 5.68 -22.70 20.10
C LEU A 360 5.72 -24.22 20.30
N ASN A 361 5.86 -24.99 19.22
CA ASN A 361 5.82 -26.44 19.25
C ASN A 361 6.93 -27.03 20.14
N ARG A 362 8.18 -26.53 20.03
CA ARG A 362 9.31 -26.96 20.87
C ARG A 362 9.04 -26.66 22.34
N THR A 363 8.57 -25.45 22.64
CA THR A 363 8.28 -25.02 24.02
C THR A 363 7.22 -25.89 24.67
N ILE A 364 6.06 -26.06 24.02
CA ILE A 364 4.97 -26.88 24.54
C ILE A 364 5.42 -28.35 24.73
N ALA A 365 6.09 -28.93 23.74
CA ALA A 365 6.59 -30.30 23.83
C ALA A 365 7.61 -30.50 24.96
N MET A 366 8.50 -29.55 25.22
CA MET A 366 9.46 -29.60 26.32
C MET A 366 8.76 -29.46 27.68
N ILE A 367 7.81 -28.55 27.83
CA ILE A 367 7.04 -28.41 29.08
C ILE A 367 6.24 -29.69 29.35
N GLU A 368 5.58 -30.27 28.37
CA GLU A 368 4.92 -31.56 28.53
C GLU A 368 5.85 -32.67 28.97
N LYS A 369 7.01 -32.79 28.28
CA LYS A 369 7.94 -33.88 28.51
C LYS A 369 8.67 -33.77 29.84
N TYR A 370 9.07 -32.56 30.24
CA TYR A 370 9.96 -32.35 31.38
C TYR A 370 9.23 -31.97 32.68
N HIS A 371 8.05 -31.33 32.54
CA HIS A 371 7.25 -30.82 33.67
C HIS A 371 5.80 -31.31 33.70
N GLY A 372 5.48 -32.40 32.96
CA GLY A 372 4.13 -32.96 32.90
C GLY A 372 3.07 -31.98 32.43
N GLY A 373 3.47 -31.02 31.61
CA GLY A 373 2.60 -30.00 31.05
C GLY A 373 2.35 -28.79 31.96
N VAL A 374 2.95 -28.71 33.15
CA VAL A 374 2.71 -27.65 34.14
C VAL A 374 3.83 -26.63 34.11
N ILE A 375 3.46 -25.35 33.92
CA ILE A 375 4.38 -24.21 33.98
C ILE A 375 4.51 -23.78 35.43
N THR A 376 5.74 -23.76 35.95
CA THR A 376 6.02 -23.32 37.31
C THR A 376 6.99 -22.15 37.28
N LYS A 377 6.61 -21.03 37.91
CA LYS A 377 7.48 -19.84 37.99
C LYS A 377 8.73 -20.18 38.82
N CYS A 378 9.88 -19.68 38.37
CA CYS A 378 11.13 -19.73 39.07
C CYS A 378 11.63 -18.30 39.26
N ASP A 379 12.01 -17.96 40.48
CA ASP A 379 12.54 -16.63 40.82
C ASP A 379 14.06 -16.54 40.66
N ASP A 380 14.74 -17.66 40.46
CA ASP A 380 16.20 -17.72 40.22
C ASP A 380 16.46 -17.49 38.72
N MET A 381 17.03 -16.34 38.41
CA MET A 381 17.31 -15.89 37.04
C MET A 381 18.81 -15.76 36.83
N ASP A 382 19.33 -16.42 35.81
CA ASP A 382 20.71 -16.20 35.35
C ASP A 382 20.81 -14.99 34.40
N ASP A 383 21.99 -14.76 33.82
CA ASP A 383 22.21 -13.64 32.91
C ASP A 383 21.45 -13.78 31.59
N LEU A 384 21.27 -15.01 31.09
CA LEU A 384 20.46 -15.25 29.86
C LEU A 384 18.97 -14.95 30.10
N ASP A 385 18.48 -15.30 31.29
CA ASP A 385 17.07 -15.02 31.68
C ASP A 385 16.80 -13.52 31.80
N ARG A 386 17.76 -12.79 32.41
CA ARG A 386 17.69 -11.32 32.52
C ARG A 386 17.75 -10.65 31.16
N ASP A 387 18.59 -11.16 30.25
CA ASP A 387 18.70 -10.66 28.88
C ASP A 387 17.37 -10.80 28.13
N VAL A 388 16.78 -11.99 28.09
CA VAL A 388 15.53 -12.22 27.34
C VAL A 388 14.33 -11.49 27.98
N SER A 389 14.27 -11.38 29.31
CA SER A 389 13.19 -10.66 30.00
C SER A 389 13.26 -9.15 29.74
N THR A 390 14.46 -8.58 29.73
CA THR A 390 14.69 -7.18 29.39
C THR A 390 14.35 -6.91 27.92
N LEU A 391 14.79 -7.79 27.02
CA LEU A 391 14.51 -7.67 25.59
C LEU A 391 13.01 -7.77 25.29
N ALA A 392 12.27 -8.64 25.99
CA ALA A 392 10.83 -8.78 25.82
C ALA A 392 10.09 -7.45 26.08
N VAL A 393 10.40 -6.80 27.20
CA VAL A 393 9.81 -5.50 27.58
C VAL A 393 10.21 -4.41 26.59
N GLN A 394 11.48 -4.41 26.15
CA GLN A 394 11.95 -3.46 25.14
C GLN A 394 11.26 -3.69 23.79
N THR A 395 11.09 -4.94 23.35
CA THR A 395 10.37 -5.29 22.13
C THR A 395 8.92 -4.77 22.14
N ALA A 396 8.22 -4.89 23.28
CA ALA A 396 6.86 -4.36 23.39
C ALA A 396 6.81 -2.83 23.24
N LYS A 397 7.81 -2.12 23.79
CA LYS A 397 7.94 -0.66 23.64
C LYS A 397 8.30 -0.25 22.20
N ASP A 398 9.22 -0.97 21.57
CA ASP A 398 9.65 -0.71 20.19
C ASP A 398 8.50 -1.00 19.20
N PHE A 399 7.74 -2.06 19.44
CA PHE A 399 6.53 -2.38 18.69
C PHE A 399 5.50 -1.26 18.79
N GLU A 400 5.19 -0.80 19.99
CA GLU A 400 4.26 0.31 20.21
C GLU A 400 4.73 1.58 19.49
N ALA A 401 5.98 1.98 19.67
CA ALA A 401 6.53 3.18 19.04
C ALA A 401 6.47 3.10 17.50
N ALA A 402 6.79 1.95 16.92
CA ALA A 402 6.73 1.75 15.48
C ALA A 402 5.28 1.77 14.97
N MET A 403 4.33 1.14 15.69
CA MET A 403 2.91 1.15 15.34
C MET A 403 2.30 2.56 15.41
N GLU A 404 2.64 3.35 16.44
CA GLU A 404 2.21 4.74 16.56
C GLU A 404 2.72 5.61 15.40
N ASN A 405 3.90 5.33 14.88
CA ASN A 405 4.50 6.01 13.74
C ASN A 405 4.07 5.42 12.38
N MET A 406 3.14 4.45 12.37
CA MET A 406 2.68 3.75 11.16
C MET A 406 3.81 2.98 10.41
N GLU A 407 4.83 2.54 11.13
CA GLU A 407 5.95 1.77 10.63
C GLU A 407 5.73 0.26 10.87
N LEU A 408 4.62 -0.29 10.31
CA LEU A 408 4.13 -1.64 10.60
C LEU A 408 5.19 -2.73 10.37
N ASN A 409 5.94 -2.64 9.27
CA ASN A 409 7.00 -3.60 8.96
C ASN A 409 8.13 -3.56 9.99
N LYS A 410 8.48 -2.40 10.55
CA LYS A 410 9.46 -2.29 11.64
C LYS A 410 8.91 -2.89 12.94
N ALA A 411 7.64 -2.62 13.26
CA ALA A 411 6.98 -3.21 14.42
C ALA A 411 7.01 -4.75 14.36
N ILE A 412 6.62 -5.32 13.23
CA ILE A 412 6.66 -6.77 13.01
C ILE A 412 8.10 -7.30 13.13
N LYS A 413 9.06 -6.64 12.49
CA LYS A 413 10.46 -7.04 12.51
C LYS A 413 11.05 -7.08 13.93
N SER A 414 10.66 -6.15 14.82
CA SER A 414 11.10 -6.14 16.21
C SER A 414 10.62 -7.39 16.96
N VAL A 415 9.37 -7.82 16.74
CA VAL A 415 8.83 -9.04 17.34
C VAL A 415 9.51 -10.28 16.79
N TRP A 416 9.78 -10.35 15.47
CA TRP A 416 10.49 -11.50 14.87
C TRP A 416 11.96 -11.58 15.31
N ALA A 417 12.61 -10.46 15.56
CA ALA A 417 13.94 -10.45 16.18
C ALA A 417 13.90 -11.07 17.60
N PHE A 418 12.86 -10.78 18.38
CA PHE A 418 12.66 -11.41 19.69
C PHE A 418 12.33 -12.90 19.57
N ILE A 419 11.50 -13.33 18.61
CA ILE A 419 11.24 -14.75 18.34
C ILE A 419 12.55 -15.50 18.00
N GLY A 420 13.38 -14.90 17.14
CA GLY A 420 14.70 -15.45 16.80
C GLY A 420 15.63 -15.56 18.02
N ARG A 421 15.60 -14.54 18.90
CA ARG A 421 16.37 -14.58 20.18
C ARG A 421 15.87 -15.71 21.09
N MET A 422 14.56 -15.96 21.15
CA MET A 422 13.98 -17.04 21.96
C MET A 422 14.30 -18.43 21.39
N ASN A 423 14.34 -18.61 20.08
CA ASN A 423 14.83 -19.84 19.48
C ASN A 423 16.29 -20.10 19.84
N LYS A 424 17.15 -19.06 19.80
CA LYS A 424 18.55 -19.17 20.24
C LYS A 424 18.67 -19.43 21.74
N TYR A 425 17.78 -18.88 22.57
CA TYR A 425 17.76 -19.15 24.01
C TYR A 425 17.52 -20.63 24.33
N ILE A 426 16.69 -21.35 23.53
CA ILE A 426 16.54 -22.80 23.66
C ILE A 426 17.86 -23.52 23.42
N ASP A 427 18.62 -23.09 22.41
CA ASP A 427 19.89 -23.76 22.06
C ASP A 427 21.03 -23.43 23.06
N GLU A 428 21.02 -22.25 23.66
CA GLU A 428 21.96 -21.83 24.69
C GLU A 428 21.69 -22.50 26.04
N THR A 429 20.42 -22.64 26.43
CA THR A 429 20.05 -23.29 27.71
C THR A 429 20.07 -24.81 27.66
N MET A 430 20.01 -25.39 26.47
CA MET A 430 20.05 -26.83 26.23
C MET A 430 19.15 -27.66 27.18
N PRO A 431 17.81 -27.42 27.19
CA PRO A 431 16.89 -28.07 28.15
C PRO A 431 16.98 -29.60 28.15
N TRP A 432 17.32 -30.21 27.00
CA TRP A 432 17.48 -31.65 26.85
C TRP A 432 18.74 -32.22 27.58
N VAL A 433 19.70 -31.35 27.90
CA VAL A 433 20.87 -31.71 28.72
C VAL A 433 20.49 -31.57 30.20
N LEU A 434 19.91 -30.42 30.59
CA LEU A 434 19.45 -30.15 31.97
C LEU A 434 18.48 -31.24 32.46
N ALA A 435 17.58 -31.71 31.59
CA ALA A 435 16.59 -32.73 31.91
C ALA A 435 17.16 -34.12 32.23
N LYS A 436 18.45 -34.36 31.96
CA LYS A 436 19.16 -35.62 32.29
C LYS A 436 19.95 -35.54 33.57
N SER A 437 20.10 -34.34 34.13
CA SER A 437 20.87 -34.11 35.35
C SER A 437 20.03 -34.43 36.59
N GLU A 438 20.68 -35.01 37.60
CA GLU A 438 20.07 -35.22 38.92
C GLU A 438 20.39 -34.07 39.89
N ASP A 439 21.19 -33.10 39.45
CA ASP A 439 21.58 -31.94 40.24
C ASP A 439 20.38 -30.98 40.41
N ASP A 440 20.17 -30.49 41.63
CA ASP A 440 19.00 -29.62 41.93
C ASP A 440 19.14 -28.24 41.30
N HIS A 441 20.33 -27.73 41.07
CA HIS A 441 20.58 -26.50 40.34
C HIS A 441 20.18 -26.63 38.87
N ASP A 442 20.53 -27.74 38.21
CA ASP A 442 20.15 -28.01 36.82
C ASP A 442 18.63 -28.18 36.66
N LYS A 443 17.98 -28.82 37.65
CA LYS A 443 16.49 -28.91 37.68
C LYS A 443 15.85 -27.56 37.82
N ALA A 444 16.34 -26.68 38.70
CA ALA A 444 15.84 -25.30 38.85
C ALA A 444 16.10 -24.49 37.56
N ARG A 445 17.25 -24.67 36.94
CA ARG A 445 17.59 -24.03 35.66
C ARG A 445 16.66 -24.46 34.52
N LEU A 446 16.35 -25.76 34.45
CA LEU A 446 15.38 -26.28 33.49
C LEU A 446 13.99 -25.66 33.70
N GLN A 447 13.53 -25.58 34.96
CA GLN A 447 12.26 -24.97 35.31
C GLN A 447 12.22 -23.49 34.89
N SER A 448 13.29 -22.72 35.19
CA SER A 448 13.47 -21.34 34.79
C SER A 448 13.35 -21.18 33.26
N ALA A 449 14.12 -22.00 32.51
CA ALA A 449 14.12 -21.96 31.05
C ALA A 449 12.70 -22.20 30.46
N MET A 450 11.96 -23.19 30.99
CA MET A 450 10.61 -23.48 30.54
C MET A 450 9.63 -22.33 30.84
N TYR A 451 9.75 -21.71 32.02
CA TYR A 451 8.94 -20.54 32.36
C TYR A 451 9.23 -19.36 31.43
N HIS A 452 10.50 -19.04 31.17
CA HIS A 452 10.90 -17.91 30.31
C HIS A 452 10.43 -18.09 28.87
N LEU A 453 10.50 -19.30 28.33
CA LEU A 453 9.97 -19.63 27.01
C LEU A 453 8.44 -19.44 26.92
N ALA A 454 7.71 -19.92 27.92
CA ALA A 454 6.26 -19.78 27.96
C ALA A 454 5.83 -18.31 28.14
N GLU A 455 6.51 -17.56 29.01
CA GLU A 455 6.24 -16.14 29.23
C GLU A 455 6.55 -15.29 27.99
N ALA A 456 7.63 -15.59 27.28
CA ALA A 456 7.96 -14.95 26.00
C ALA A 456 6.85 -15.19 24.97
N LEU A 457 6.36 -16.43 24.86
CA LEU A 457 5.25 -16.75 23.95
C LEU A 457 3.94 -16.03 24.32
N ARG A 458 3.67 -15.81 25.62
CA ARG A 458 2.54 -15.00 26.08
C ARG A 458 2.64 -13.56 25.54
N ILE A 459 3.80 -12.93 25.69
CA ILE A 459 4.07 -11.57 25.19
C ILE A 459 3.99 -11.54 23.67
N ILE A 460 4.63 -12.50 22.98
CA ILE A 460 4.59 -12.61 21.52
C ILE A 460 3.14 -12.71 21.03
N ALA A 461 2.29 -13.56 21.66
CA ALA A 461 0.90 -13.70 21.28
C ALA A 461 0.13 -12.38 21.31
N ILE A 462 0.37 -11.54 22.33
CA ILE A 462 -0.24 -10.22 22.44
C ILE A 462 0.24 -9.32 21.30
N LEU A 463 1.56 -9.22 21.09
CA LEU A 463 2.15 -8.30 20.12
C LEU A 463 1.82 -8.66 18.66
N VAL A 464 1.69 -9.95 18.33
CA VAL A 464 1.35 -10.37 16.97
C VAL A 464 -0.15 -10.35 16.67
N SER A 465 -1.01 -10.21 17.69
CA SER A 465 -2.47 -10.30 17.54
C SER A 465 -3.09 -9.31 16.53
N PRO A 466 -2.57 -8.08 16.34
CA PRO A 466 -3.08 -7.20 15.29
C PRO A 466 -2.76 -7.70 13.88
N VAL A 467 -1.69 -8.44 13.71
CA VAL A 467 -1.16 -8.91 12.42
C VAL A 467 -1.74 -10.27 12.03
N ILE A 468 -1.72 -11.22 12.97
CA ILE A 468 -2.16 -12.63 12.78
C ILE A 468 -3.30 -12.97 13.75
N PRO A 469 -4.51 -12.44 13.52
CA PRO A 469 -5.62 -12.52 14.46
C PRO A 469 -6.17 -13.94 14.69
N VAL A 470 -5.83 -14.91 13.83
CA VAL A 470 -6.24 -16.33 13.97
C VAL A 470 -5.21 -17.13 14.76
N GLY A 471 -3.91 -16.90 14.52
CA GLY A 471 -2.82 -17.65 15.17
C GLY A 471 -2.55 -17.20 16.59
N ALA A 472 -2.63 -15.91 16.86
CA ALA A 472 -2.35 -15.37 18.18
C ALA A 472 -3.23 -15.96 19.31
N PRO A 473 -4.58 -16.09 19.16
CA PRO A 473 -5.40 -16.80 20.12
C PRO A 473 -5.02 -18.27 20.32
N LYS A 474 -4.57 -18.96 19.24
CA LYS A 474 -4.14 -20.35 19.33
C LYS A 474 -2.85 -20.52 20.13
N ILE A 475 -1.91 -19.56 20.04
CA ILE A 475 -0.72 -19.54 20.89
C ILE A 475 -1.13 -19.44 22.35
N TRP A 476 -2.06 -18.53 22.65
CA TRP A 476 -2.58 -18.31 24.01
C TRP A 476 -3.27 -19.56 24.58
N GLU A 477 -4.11 -20.20 23.76
CA GLU A 477 -4.79 -21.46 24.11
C GLU A 477 -3.81 -22.60 24.37
N GLN A 478 -2.78 -22.77 23.54
CA GLN A 478 -1.77 -23.80 23.75
C GLN A 478 -0.91 -23.55 25.00
N LEU A 479 -0.76 -22.30 25.41
CA LEU A 479 -0.17 -21.97 26.71
C LEU A 479 -1.11 -22.29 27.91
N GLY A 480 -2.35 -22.71 27.66
CA GLY A 480 -3.34 -22.99 28.70
C GLY A 480 -3.94 -21.74 29.33
N LEU A 481 -3.88 -20.61 28.67
CA LEU A 481 -4.41 -19.33 29.14
C LEU A 481 -5.83 -19.09 28.63
N ALA A 482 -6.65 -18.43 29.44
CA ALA A 482 -8.01 -17.97 29.07
C ALA A 482 -8.04 -16.45 28.89
N GLY A 483 -9.15 -15.92 28.34
CA GLY A 483 -9.40 -14.48 28.30
C GLY A 483 -8.46 -13.70 27.36
N PHE A 484 -8.08 -14.26 26.21
CA PHE A 484 -7.22 -13.56 25.25
C PHE A 484 -7.81 -12.21 24.80
N SER A 485 -9.13 -12.09 24.72
CA SER A 485 -9.82 -10.83 24.38
C SER A 485 -9.60 -9.70 25.38
N ASP A 486 -9.20 -10.02 26.59
CA ASP A 486 -8.99 -9.05 27.67
C ASP A 486 -7.52 -8.60 27.77
N ALA A 487 -6.63 -9.25 27.01
CA ALA A 487 -5.20 -8.91 26.98
C ALA A 487 -5.01 -7.51 26.39
N THR A 488 -4.13 -6.75 27.01
CA THR A 488 -3.81 -5.38 26.63
C THR A 488 -2.34 -5.23 26.21
N LEU A 489 -2.00 -4.12 25.58
CA LEU A 489 -0.61 -3.80 25.26
C LEU A 489 0.26 -3.65 26.52
N GLU A 490 -0.32 -3.17 27.63
CA GLU A 490 0.39 -3.05 28.92
C GLU A 490 0.76 -4.43 29.50
N ASP A 491 -0.06 -5.46 29.24
CA ASP A 491 0.28 -6.83 29.64
C ASP A 491 1.51 -7.36 28.89
N ALA A 492 1.74 -6.93 27.65
CA ALA A 492 2.94 -7.25 26.88
C ALA A 492 4.19 -6.53 27.40
N LYS A 493 4.04 -5.38 28.06
CA LYS A 493 5.15 -4.62 28.67
C LYS A 493 5.51 -5.14 30.07
N THR A 494 4.76 -6.10 30.60
CA THR A 494 4.95 -6.66 31.92
C THR A 494 5.49 -8.09 31.80
N TRP A 495 6.74 -8.30 32.24
CA TRP A 495 7.35 -9.63 32.33
C TRP A 495 6.95 -10.34 33.61
N GLY A 496 6.80 -11.66 33.54
CA GLY A 496 6.53 -12.48 34.72
C GLY A 496 5.05 -12.55 35.10
N ALA A 497 4.15 -12.21 34.19
CA ALA A 497 2.71 -12.23 34.42
C ALA A 497 2.04 -13.60 34.14
N LEU A 498 2.77 -14.56 33.55
CA LEU A 498 2.25 -15.90 33.31
C LEU A 498 2.00 -16.61 34.66
N PRO A 499 0.77 -17.06 34.95
CA PRO A 499 0.44 -17.66 36.25
C PRO A 499 1.18 -18.99 36.46
N THR A 500 1.74 -19.20 37.66
CA THR A 500 2.29 -20.50 38.05
C THR A 500 1.18 -21.55 38.16
N GLY A 501 1.47 -22.79 37.80
CA GLY A 501 0.48 -23.88 37.78
C GLY A 501 -0.36 -23.94 36.50
N THR A 502 -0.15 -23.02 35.54
CA THR A 502 -0.81 -23.10 34.23
C THR A 502 -0.40 -24.37 33.51
N LYS A 503 -1.41 -25.07 32.93
CA LYS A 503 -1.19 -26.32 32.20
C LYS A 503 -1.29 -26.08 30.69
N VAL A 504 -0.19 -26.36 29.99
CA VAL A 504 -0.16 -26.25 28.52
C VAL A 504 -1.07 -27.28 27.86
N VAL A 505 -1.59 -26.93 26.69
CA VAL A 505 -2.47 -27.78 25.87
C VAL A 505 -1.77 -28.01 24.54
N LYS A 506 -1.36 -29.23 24.27
CA LYS A 506 -0.78 -29.56 22.98
C LYS A 506 -1.84 -29.50 21.90
N GLY A 507 -1.61 -28.65 20.90
CA GLY A 507 -2.45 -28.53 19.71
C GLY A 507 -1.73 -28.97 18.44
N ASP A 508 -2.42 -28.86 17.32
CA ASP A 508 -1.82 -28.99 15.99
C ASP A 508 -0.87 -27.80 15.73
N PRO A 509 0.13 -27.97 14.85
CA PRO A 509 0.95 -26.86 14.39
C PRO A 509 0.09 -25.73 13.84
N ILE A 510 0.29 -24.50 14.36
CA ILE A 510 -0.53 -23.35 13.95
C ILE A 510 -0.25 -22.88 12.52
N TYR A 511 0.95 -23.15 12.00
CA TYR A 511 1.34 -22.84 10.63
C TYR A 511 2.04 -24.05 10.01
N PRO A 512 1.41 -24.72 9.03
CA PRO A 512 2.04 -25.79 8.28
C PRO A 512 3.12 -25.24 7.35
N ARG A 513 4.04 -26.10 6.95
CA ARG A 513 5.01 -25.77 5.91
C ARG A 513 4.43 -26.11 4.55
N PHE A 514 4.60 -25.21 3.60
CA PHE A 514 4.14 -25.36 2.22
C PHE A 514 5.31 -25.64 1.27
N GLU A 515 5.05 -26.37 0.21
CA GLU A 515 5.98 -26.49 -0.91
C GLU A 515 6.09 -25.13 -1.61
N ILE A 516 7.32 -24.70 -1.87
CA ILE A 516 7.55 -23.47 -2.63
C ILE A 516 7.18 -23.78 -4.07
N PRO A 517 6.18 -23.10 -4.66
CA PRO A 517 5.87 -23.28 -6.06
C PRO A 517 7.14 -23.01 -6.87
N GLU A 518 7.51 -23.95 -7.75
CA GLU A 518 8.47 -23.61 -8.79
C GLU A 518 7.94 -22.34 -9.46
N MET A 519 8.82 -21.39 -9.75
CA MET A 519 8.42 -20.32 -10.67
C MET A 519 8.00 -21.05 -11.94
N VAL A 520 6.70 -21.27 -12.09
CA VAL A 520 6.16 -21.40 -13.42
C VAL A 520 6.57 -20.06 -14.02
N GLU A 521 7.58 -20.05 -14.88
CA GLU A 521 7.58 -19.06 -15.91
C GLU A 521 6.12 -19.05 -16.34
N VAL A 522 5.40 -17.97 -16.00
CA VAL A 522 4.12 -17.73 -16.64
C VAL A 522 4.55 -17.67 -18.10
N VAL A 523 4.42 -18.80 -18.74
CA VAL A 523 4.20 -18.80 -20.17
C VAL A 523 2.91 -17.99 -20.22
N VAL A 524 3.09 -16.68 -20.33
CA VAL A 524 2.09 -15.85 -21.00
C VAL A 524 1.82 -16.74 -22.19
N GLU A 525 0.59 -17.29 -22.32
CA GLU A 525 0.13 -17.69 -23.63
C GLU A 525 0.43 -16.44 -24.44
N GLU A 526 1.59 -16.45 -25.00
CA GLU A 526 1.96 -15.55 -26.05
C GLU A 526 0.77 -15.64 -27.01
N THR A 527 -0.03 -14.59 -27.05
CA THR A 527 -0.51 -14.20 -28.37
C THR A 527 0.72 -14.40 -29.21
N VAL A 528 0.71 -15.49 -30.02
CA VAL A 528 1.82 -15.98 -30.81
C VAL A 528 2.55 -14.75 -31.34
N GLU A 529 3.51 -14.22 -30.60
CA GLU A 529 4.60 -13.48 -31.18
C GLU A 529 5.27 -14.54 -32.04
N GLU A 530 5.20 -14.36 -33.33
CA GLU A 530 5.90 -15.17 -34.31
C GLU A 530 7.27 -15.43 -33.71
N ALA A 531 7.64 -16.70 -33.59
CA ALA A 531 8.87 -17.15 -32.94
C ALA A 531 10.00 -16.24 -33.40
N VAL A 532 10.59 -15.46 -32.49
CA VAL A 532 11.68 -14.54 -32.81
C VAL A 532 12.75 -15.39 -33.51
N ASP A 533 13.02 -15.10 -34.78
CA ASP A 533 14.02 -15.80 -35.55
C ASP A 533 15.40 -15.53 -34.93
N THR A 534 15.84 -16.43 -34.07
CA THR A 534 17.13 -16.33 -33.36
C THR A 534 18.32 -16.56 -34.30
N SER A 535 18.08 -16.92 -35.58
CA SER A 535 19.14 -17.14 -36.57
C SER A 535 19.96 -15.88 -36.85
N ASN A 536 19.40 -14.71 -36.57
CA ASN A 536 20.03 -13.40 -36.77
C ASN A 536 20.76 -12.85 -35.52
N ILE A 537 20.72 -13.54 -34.35
CA ILE A 537 21.44 -13.10 -33.16
C ILE A 537 22.95 -13.29 -33.40
N PRO A 538 23.77 -12.23 -33.29
CA PRO A 538 25.22 -12.37 -33.45
C PRO A 538 25.80 -13.30 -32.37
N PRO A 539 26.79 -14.12 -32.68
CA PRO A 539 27.42 -14.98 -31.69
C PRO A 539 28.06 -14.15 -30.57
N LEU A 540 28.11 -14.74 -29.38
CA LEU A 540 28.78 -14.12 -28.24
C LEU A 540 30.24 -13.83 -28.58
N LYS A 541 30.71 -12.66 -28.15
CA LYS A 541 32.12 -12.28 -28.26
C LYS A 541 32.96 -13.05 -27.23
N GLU A 542 34.27 -13.05 -27.40
CA GLU A 542 35.21 -13.62 -26.45
C GLU A 542 35.05 -12.97 -25.04
N ASN A 543 35.28 -13.76 -24.02
CA ASN A 543 35.23 -13.27 -22.64
C ASN A 543 36.33 -12.22 -22.41
N ILE A 544 35.94 -11.12 -21.74
CA ILE A 544 36.89 -10.11 -21.25
C ILE A 544 37.08 -10.27 -19.75
N THR A 545 38.16 -9.73 -19.20
CA THR A 545 38.39 -9.68 -17.76
C THR A 545 37.65 -8.50 -17.14
N TYR A 546 37.47 -8.54 -15.81
CA TYR A 546 36.93 -7.40 -15.07
C TYR A 546 37.77 -6.14 -15.28
N ASP A 547 39.11 -6.27 -15.32
CA ASP A 547 40.05 -5.18 -15.59
C ASP A 547 39.85 -4.56 -16.97
N ASP A 548 39.35 -5.33 -17.94
CA ASP A 548 39.02 -4.79 -19.26
C ASP A 548 37.71 -4.01 -19.25
N PHE A 549 36.73 -4.44 -18.46
CA PHE A 549 35.49 -3.70 -18.25
C PHE A 549 35.74 -2.40 -17.46
N GLU A 550 36.58 -2.43 -16.43
CA GLU A 550 36.92 -1.26 -15.60
C GLU A 550 37.63 -0.13 -16.38
N LYS A 551 38.19 -0.43 -17.54
CA LYS A 551 38.74 0.60 -18.45
C LYS A 551 37.66 1.45 -19.12
N LEU A 552 36.39 1.03 -19.11
CA LEU A 552 35.29 1.79 -19.69
C LEU A 552 34.78 2.84 -18.69
N ASP A 553 34.75 4.11 -19.09
CA ASP A 553 34.13 5.16 -18.28
C ASP A 553 32.69 5.41 -18.80
N LEU A 554 31.74 4.63 -18.26
CA LEU A 554 30.33 4.73 -18.58
C LEU A 554 29.64 5.69 -17.59
N ARG A 555 28.93 6.70 -18.12
CA ARG A 555 28.27 7.74 -17.34
C ARG A 555 26.83 7.98 -17.78
N VAL A 556 26.01 8.47 -16.88
CA VAL A 556 24.72 9.07 -17.21
C VAL A 556 24.98 10.47 -17.77
N ALA A 557 24.50 10.74 -18.97
CA ALA A 557 24.61 12.03 -19.63
C ALA A 557 23.23 12.58 -19.97
N LYS A 558 22.99 13.88 -19.68
CA LYS A 558 21.76 14.56 -20.06
C LYS A 558 21.89 15.22 -21.44
N VAL A 559 20.93 15.00 -22.30
CA VAL A 559 20.87 15.65 -23.61
C VAL A 559 20.47 17.11 -23.45
N VAL A 560 21.39 18.02 -23.70
CA VAL A 560 21.19 19.47 -23.64
C VAL A 560 20.57 19.97 -24.95
N SER A 561 21.12 19.49 -26.07
CA SER A 561 20.58 19.78 -27.40
C SER A 561 20.79 18.61 -28.36
N CYS A 562 19.91 18.52 -29.36
CA CYS A 562 19.99 17.53 -30.42
C CYS A 562 19.60 18.20 -31.76
N GLU A 563 20.36 17.97 -32.82
CA GLU A 563 20.09 18.53 -34.15
C GLU A 563 20.49 17.55 -35.28
N LYS A 564 19.82 17.63 -36.42
CA LYS A 564 20.18 16.84 -37.63
C LYS A 564 21.49 17.38 -38.20
N VAL A 565 22.41 16.48 -38.55
CA VAL A 565 23.67 16.87 -39.18
C VAL A 565 23.42 17.20 -40.67
N PRO A 566 23.77 18.42 -41.14
CA PRO A 566 23.59 18.80 -42.55
C PRO A 566 24.24 17.78 -43.52
N LYS A 567 23.51 17.39 -44.54
CA LYS A 567 23.93 16.39 -45.56
C LYS A 567 24.07 14.94 -45.06
N SER A 568 23.71 14.63 -43.83
CA SER A 568 23.63 13.26 -43.32
C SER A 568 22.18 12.82 -43.15
N LYS A 569 21.86 11.62 -43.65
CA LYS A 569 20.52 11.00 -43.39
C LYS A 569 20.52 10.11 -42.14
N LYS A 570 21.69 9.86 -41.54
CA LYS A 570 21.85 8.90 -40.46
C LYS A 570 22.28 9.50 -39.12
N LEU A 571 22.88 10.71 -39.15
CA LEU A 571 23.53 11.27 -37.97
C LEU A 571 22.68 12.35 -37.32
N LEU A 572 22.57 12.24 -35.99
CA LEU A 572 22.18 13.32 -35.07
C LEU A 572 23.43 13.84 -34.35
N LYS A 573 23.49 15.15 -34.12
CA LYS A 573 24.51 15.81 -33.31
C LYS A 573 23.88 16.13 -31.95
N PHE A 574 24.50 15.65 -30.91
CA PHE A 574 24.10 15.87 -29.52
C PHE A 574 25.11 16.78 -28.82
N VAL A 575 24.62 17.61 -27.93
CA VAL A 575 25.40 18.20 -26.81
C VAL A 575 24.92 17.51 -25.54
N LEU A 576 25.85 16.85 -24.86
CA LEU A 576 25.59 16.06 -23.64
C LEU A 576 26.23 16.73 -22.44
N ASP A 577 25.45 17.02 -21.41
CA ASP A 577 25.96 17.36 -20.08
C ASP A 577 26.30 16.06 -19.34
N ILE A 578 27.59 15.88 -19.01
CA ILE A 578 28.12 14.73 -18.27
C ILE A 578 28.39 15.05 -16.79
N GLY A 579 27.83 16.14 -16.27
CA GLY A 579 27.94 16.57 -14.87
C GLY A 579 29.21 17.38 -14.54
N ILE A 580 30.25 17.30 -15.36
CA ILE A 580 31.50 18.02 -15.19
C ILE A 580 31.81 18.93 -16.38
N GLU A 581 31.31 18.63 -17.56
CA GLU A 581 31.47 19.41 -18.78
C GLU A 581 30.38 19.01 -19.81
N GLU A 582 30.24 19.80 -20.86
CA GLU A 582 29.42 19.46 -22.02
C GLU A 582 30.28 18.85 -23.13
N ARG A 583 29.78 17.81 -23.80
CA ARG A 583 30.46 17.14 -24.91
C ARG A 583 29.59 17.01 -26.15
N THR A 584 30.21 17.23 -27.31
CA THR A 584 29.57 17.00 -28.61
C THR A 584 29.72 15.55 -28.98
N VAL A 585 28.60 14.88 -29.32
CA VAL A 585 28.56 13.48 -29.76
C VAL A 585 27.72 13.34 -31.02
N LEU A 586 28.21 12.56 -31.97
CA LEU A 586 27.47 12.18 -33.17
C LEU A 586 27.00 10.74 -33.02
N SER A 587 25.70 10.50 -33.21
CA SER A 587 25.11 9.16 -33.17
C SER A 587 24.31 8.85 -34.44
N GLY A 588 24.37 7.61 -34.89
CA GLY A 588 23.75 7.12 -36.14
C GLY A 588 22.24 6.82 -36.01
N ILE A 589 21.51 7.50 -35.18
CA ILE A 589 20.14 7.16 -34.80
C ILE A 589 19.05 8.08 -35.39
N SER A 590 19.41 8.90 -36.39
CA SER A 590 18.46 9.87 -37.02
C SER A 590 17.30 9.21 -37.76
N GLN A 591 17.33 7.93 -38.00
CA GLN A 591 16.23 7.19 -38.64
C GLN A 591 15.18 6.72 -37.61
N TYR A 592 15.57 6.70 -36.33
CA TYR A 592 14.76 6.16 -35.21
C TYR A 592 14.25 7.24 -34.28
N TYR A 593 14.92 8.41 -34.24
CA TYR A 593 14.57 9.49 -33.31
C TYR A 593 14.54 10.86 -33.98
N GLU A 594 13.49 11.61 -33.75
CA GLU A 594 13.47 13.04 -34.07
C GLU A 594 14.23 13.83 -32.98
N PRO A 595 15.02 14.85 -33.35
CA PRO A 595 15.89 15.59 -32.44
C PRO A 595 15.19 16.10 -31.18
N GLU A 596 13.96 16.59 -31.34
CA GLU A 596 13.17 17.20 -30.25
C GLU A 596 12.81 16.19 -29.17
N THR A 597 12.65 14.91 -29.55
CA THR A 597 12.29 13.83 -28.62
C THR A 597 13.44 13.40 -27.73
N MET A 598 14.66 13.79 -28.07
CA MET A 598 15.87 13.43 -27.33
C MET A 598 16.29 14.48 -26.31
N VAL A 599 15.91 15.74 -26.50
CA VAL A 599 16.29 16.83 -25.60
C VAL A 599 15.70 16.61 -24.21
N GLY A 600 16.53 16.72 -23.18
CA GLY A 600 16.17 16.51 -21.79
C GLY A 600 16.27 15.06 -21.30
N LYS A 601 16.33 14.07 -22.19
CA LYS A 601 16.56 12.66 -21.80
C LYS A 601 17.94 12.47 -21.18
N LYS A 602 18.06 11.47 -20.32
CA LYS A 602 19.33 11.03 -19.75
C LYS A 602 19.67 9.66 -20.32
N VAL A 603 20.85 9.56 -20.89
CA VAL A 603 21.31 8.37 -21.64
C VAL A 603 22.58 7.80 -21.01
N ILE A 604 22.86 6.51 -21.25
CA ILE A 604 24.17 5.93 -20.93
C ILE A 604 25.15 6.34 -22.03
N TYR A 605 26.29 6.86 -21.60
CA TYR A 605 27.31 7.45 -22.44
C TYR A 605 28.69 6.90 -22.08
N LEU A 606 29.39 6.35 -23.06
CA LEU A 606 30.80 5.93 -22.94
C LEU A 606 31.69 7.13 -23.21
N SER A 607 32.34 7.65 -22.17
CA SER A 607 33.00 8.96 -22.15
C SER A 607 34.44 8.93 -22.63
N ASN A 608 35.13 7.80 -22.49
CA ASN A 608 36.58 7.68 -22.72
C ASN A 608 36.98 7.04 -24.05
N LEU A 609 36.08 7.04 -25.04
CA LEU A 609 36.46 6.70 -26.41
C LEU A 609 37.30 7.82 -27.04
N ALA A 610 38.30 7.44 -27.80
CA ALA A 610 39.10 8.39 -28.58
C ALA A 610 38.19 9.22 -29.51
N PRO A 611 38.40 10.54 -29.61
CA PRO A 611 37.62 11.39 -30.50
C PRO A 611 37.65 10.94 -31.95
N LYS A 612 36.49 10.99 -32.62
CA LYS A 612 36.37 10.62 -34.02
C LYS A 612 35.76 11.77 -34.84
N LYS A 613 36.41 12.20 -35.87
CA LYS A 613 35.89 13.24 -36.77
C LYS A 613 34.95 12.61 -37.82
N MET A 614 33.69 13.05 -37.83
CA MET A 614 32.65 12.60 -38.76
C MET A 614 31.96 13.83 -39.37
N MET A 615 31.82 13.89 -40.67
CA MET A 615 31.22 15.03 -41.41
C MET A 615 31.78 16.41 -41.02
N GLY A 616 33.07 16.47 -40.65
CA GLY A 616 33.74 17.71 -40.24
C GLY A 616 33.59 18.08 -38.76
N ILE A 617 32.79 17.34 -37.99
CA ILE A 617 32.52 17.54 -36.57
C ILE A 617 33.28 16.48 -35.77
N GLU A 618 33.92 16.85 -34.68
CA GLU A 618 34.54 15.92 -33.76
C GLU A 618 33.50 15.38 -32.77
N SER A 619 33.39 14.05 -32.67
CA SER A 619 32.53 13.33 -31.72
C SER A 619 33.37 12.77 -30.60
N TYR A 620 32.99 13.08 -29.36
CA TYR A 620 33.67 12.66 -28.14
C TYR A 620 32.83 11.62 -27.40
N GLY A 621 33.20 10.35 -27.57
CA GLY A 621 32.48 9.24 -26.95
C GLY A 621 31.29 8.70 -27.75
N MET A 622 30.42 7.91 -27.11
CA MET A 622 29.31 7.21 -27.75
C MET A 622 28.10 7.06 -26.83
N ILE A 623 26.91 7.36 -27.32
CA ILE A 623 25.65 7.01 -26.69
C ILE A 623 25.40 5.51 -26.90
N LEU A 624 25.05 4.79 -25.81
CA LEU A 624 24.72 3.37 -25.89
C LEU A 624 23.26 3.20 -26.32
N SER A 625 23.06 2.31 -27.30
CA SER A 625 21.75 1.90 -27.77
C SER A 625 21.73 0.40 -28.01
N ALA A 626 20.58 -0.22 -27.81
CA ALA A 626 20.31 -1.58 -28.22
C ALA A 626 19.56 -1.56 -29.57
N SER A 627 19.84 -2.49 -30.45
CA SER A 627 19.08 -2.69 -31.69
C SER A 627 18.80 -4.17 -31.89
N ASP A 628 17.62 -4.46 -32.38
CA ASP A 628 17.29 -5.77 -32.90
C ASP A 628 17.80 -5.90 -34.35
N TRP A 629 17.57 -7.06 -34.96
CA TRP A 629 17.92 -7.36 -36.35
C TRP A 629 16.82 -6.96 -37.36
N GLU A 630 15.69 -6.40 -36.87
CA GLU A 630 14.51 -5.99 -37.63
C GLU A 630 14.37 -4.48 -37.82
N GLU A 631 15.47 -3.71 -37.72
CA GLU A 631 15.51 -2.25 -37.85
C GLU A 631 14.87 -1.45 -36.69
N HIS A 632 14.63 -2.05 -35.50
CA HIS A 632 14.25 -1.33 -34.29
C HIS A 632 15.48 -0.99 -33.42
N LEU A 633 15.55 0.23 -32.88
CA LEU A 633 16.65 0.71 -32.07
C LEU A 633 16.13 1.50 -30.86
N GLU A 634 16.60 1.14 -29.67
CA GLU A 634 16.31 1.87 -28.43
C GLU A 634 17.56 2.44 -27.79
N VAL A 635 17.46 3.69 -27.33
CA VAL A 635 18.47 4.34 -26.50
C VAL A 635 18.11 4.17 -25.04
N THR A 636 19.06 3.70 -24.22
CA THR A 636 18.84 3.54 -22.77
C THR A 636 18.48 4.88 -22.11
N ASN A 637 17.33 4.95 -21.43
CA ASN A 637 16.87 6.13 -20.71
C ASN A 637 16.94 5.90 -19.19
N ILE A 638 17.60 6.82 -18.45
CA ILE A 638 17.75 6.76 -16.99
C ILE A 638 17.11 8.00 -16.36
N GLU A 639 15.94 7.86 -15.77
CA GLU A 639 15.16 9.00 -15.27
C GLU A 639 15.65 9.53 -13.92
N SER A 640 16.03 8.66 -12.99
CA SER A 640 16.21 8.99 -11.57
C SER A 640 17.61 9.48 -11.17
N LEU A 641 18.65 9.20 -11.97
CA LEU A 641 20.03 9.54 -11.61
C LEU A 641 20.47 10.90 -12.20
N PRO A 642 21.30 11.70 -11.50
CA PRO A 642 21.84 12.93 -12.05
C PRO A 642 22.86 12.67 -13.17
N ALA A 643 23.07 13.68 -14.05
CA ALA A 643 24.16 13.66 -15.02
C ALA A 643 25.51 13.53 -14.29
N GLY A 644 26.44 12.77 -14.87
CA GLY A 644 27.73 12.44 -14.27
C GLY A 644 27.77 11.20 -13.39
N SER A 645 26.62 10.60 -13.05
CA SER A 645 26.58 9.32 -12.33
C SER A 645 27.33 8.23 -13.08
N VAL A 646 28.19 7.49 -12.40
CA VAL A 646 29.01 6.42 -12.99
C VAL A 646 28.19 5.13 -13.07
N VAL A 647 28.19 4.49 -14.23
CA VAL A 647 27.59 3.17 -14.47
C VAL A 647 28.66 2.11 -14.22
N LYS A 648 28.36 1.16 -13.34
CA LYS A 648 29.30 0.11 -12.89
C LYS A 648 28.74 -1.26 -13.23
#